data_d416cb9885694db08802cae10247982b
#
_entry.id   d416cb9885694db08802cae10247982b
#
_cell.length_a   1.000
_cell.length_b   1.000
_cell.length_c   1.000
_cell.angle_alpha   90.00
_cell.angle_beta   90.00
_cell.angle_gamma   90.00
#
_symmetry.space_group_name_H-M   'P 1'
#
loop_
_entity.id
_entity.type
_entity.pdbx_description
1 polymer ?
#
loop_
_entity_poly.entity_id
_entity_poly.type
_entity_poly.pdbx_seq_one_letter_code
_entity_poly.pdbx_strand_id
1 'polypeptide(L)'
;MMPARSPYAHLEGFLRDTLGGGATRLYEEEAQAAQTLPVESLDWSPAVQRGFGFPSVYSHQAQTYRLMREGQNVIVTTPTASGKTGAFFPAVFDRLERDPQATALFVYPLVALGQDQRDKLKTFRDRGGFDWEIGAFQGAAQAGEVFKGGVRMVTATPDKLHWALTQPRMRTFLSKLSFLVLDEAHTYRGGFGSEVAGMLRRLLRLARALGANPQVVLSTATIGNPAEFARELTGVDAVEVSESGAARHGKRYVLADHRGQPRRFWNAVMDASSRYNLKVLAFFRGRSRAARLYGTYRAQPQYASRAHLYMAGTSDREGRLSEFRRTQSGVMFATNALEAGVDIGDLEVVIIDGYPGSRMAFRQMAGRAGRVAPGLVLYLPALNEQGVPQPADAFYSNSGNFLELLTGPIEKAVVEAQNPYLLPRHQSRETEEFRLAGLPDPYPDTPGTQQRYWNLRGEGSAKFAVVEHAEWERLGARSLEAPLESPSQHYALTEKHEGAVFTLDGQGYKVARWEAHPAGTAIIVEKYDAASLFTRGLYSIEVTPLRMGAWEKRGPLAFRHGEVVIRRRYTGYQMRRQVFERVCVGCDREPGPTERTCVKCSGRIQDRMQDHKLSEHLYDQPVELPPFRTGALEVGVDARATERPGAVAHTIKHLLQKVTPERIACDDNDLAGAFREGRDDYFFLYDDWLGGLGVSRRAYEQFDDLLRRALDLSIKTCCKNAEGCYECIAVSRCYAPHLASGERRPTDKHATRLFLETLLGVQPRAAEGAGDSVLPDEAPDLPASWPLQARELLDLHGLSLPEVSARLGIPSRELQRAVTSTQPLRLLHARFGEGVFMQGFHQGERREVLVYFPGIGQKRLLLQHAGLKVVEPREAQPAG
;
A
#
# COMPACT_ATOMS: atom_id res chain seq x y z
N MET A 1 -22.91 42.47 -8.58
CA MET A 1 -21.84 41.45 -8.72
C MET A 1 -22.45 40.14 -8.27
N MET A 2 -22.64 39.16 -9.18
CA MET A 2 -23.03 37.82 -8.75
C MET A 2 -21.90 37.26 -7.88
N PRO A 3 -22.18 36.57 -6.75
CA PRO A 3 -21.16 35.93 -5.96
C PRO A 3 -20.39 34.97 -6.85
N ALA A 4 -19.05 35.02 -6.80
CA ALA A 4 -18.20 34.11 -7.57
C ALA A 4 -18.60 32.68 -7.21
N ARG A 5 -19.03 31.88 -8.20
CA ARG A 5 -19.39 30.47 -7.97
C ARG A 5 -18.19 29.78 -7.32
N SER A 6 -18.43 29.09 -6.22
CA SER A 6 -17.41 28.26 -5.54
C SER A 6 -16.67 27.44 -6.60
N PRO A 7 -15.30 27.41 -6.59
CA PRO A 7 -14.52 26.60 -7.50
C PRO A 7 -14.85 25.09 -7.42
N TYR A 8 -15.59 24.69 -6.37
CA TYR A 8 -16.05 23.32 -6.15
C TYR A 8 -17.51 23.08 -6.58
N ALA A 9 -18.21 24.06 -7.18
CA ALA A 9 -19.66 23.94 -7.44
C ALA A 9 -20.03 22.71 -8.28
N HIS A 10 -19.22 22.36 -9.28
CA HIS A 10 -19.43 21.17 -10.14
C HIS A 10 -19.12 19.87 -9.38
N LEU A 11 -18.12 19.88 -8.46
CA LEU A 11 -17.79 18.74 -7.60
C LEU A 11 -18.85 18.52 -6.52
N GLU A 12 -19.45 19.58 -5.98
CA GLU A 12 -20.59 19.50 -5.07
C GLU A 12 -21.81 18.88 -5.75
N GLY A 13 -22.06 19.27 -7.02
CA GLY A 13 -23.09 18.64 -7.85
C GLY A 13 -22.81 17.15 -8.05
N PHE A 14 -21.57 16.79 -8.38
CA PHE A 14 -21.16 15.39 -8.51
C PHE A 14 -21.40 14.60 -7.21
N LEU A 15 -20.98 15.13 -6.04
CA LEU A 15 -21.21 14.49 -4.75
C LEU A 15 -22.68 14.26 -4.45
N ARG A 16 -23.51 15.28 -4.66
CA ARG A 16 -24.95 15.19 -4.43
C ARG A 16 -25.60 14.12 -5.31
N ASP A 17 -25.23 14.06 -6.58
CA ASP A 17 -25.81 13.12 -7.53
C ASP A 17 -25.33 11.67 -7.29
N THR A 18 -24.10 11.49 -6.80
CA THR A 18 -23.53 10.15 -6.56
C THR A 18 -23.86 9.57 -5.19
N LEU A 19 -23.89 10.39 -4.16
CA LEU A 19 -24.07 9.95 -2.77
C LEU A 19 -25.45 10.28 -2.18
N GLY A 20 -26.26 11.12 -2.86
CA GLY A 20 -27.50 11.60 -2.30
C GLY A 20 -27.26 12.41 -1.01
N GLY A 21 -28.18 12.51 -0.11
CA GLY A 21 -27.98 13.12 1.22
C GLY A 21 -27.28 12.23 2.24
N GLY A 22 -26.56 11.18 1.80
CA GLY A 22 -25.88 10.24 2.68
C GLY A 22 -24.77 10.87 3.55
N ALA A 23 -24.49 10.27 4.71
CA ALA A 23 -23.51 10.76 5.66
C ALA A 23 -22.10 10.73 5.05
N THR A 24 -21.68 11.87 4.51
CA THR A 24 -20.33 12.10 4.01
C THR A 24 -19.57 12.94 5.02
N ARG A 25 -18.32 12.52 5.29
CA ARG A 25 -17.43 13.29 6.15
C ARG A 25 -16.38 13.93 5.29
N LEU A 26 -16.24 15.25 5.40
CA LEU A 26 -15.33 16.05 4.60
C LEU A 26 -14.10 16.45 5.42
N TYR A 27 -12.94 16.25 4.84
CA TYR A 27 -11.70 16.93 5.20
C TYR A 27 -11.26 17.75 3.99
N GLU A 28 -10.85 18.98 4.21
CA GLU A 28 -10.40 19.89 3.14
C GLU A 28 -8.92 20.22 3.34
N GLU A 29 -8.14 19.96 2.31
CA GLU A 29 -6.75 20.36 2.20
C GLU A 29 -6.75 21.71 1.46
N GLU A 30 -6.20 22.75 2.10
CA GLU A 30 -6.17 24.09 1.54
C GLU A 30 -5.24 24.19 0.33
N ALA A 31 -5.55 25.11 -0.57
CA ALA A 31 -4.69 25.45 -1.68
C ALA A 31 -3.38 26.13 -1.17
N GLN A 32 -2.27 25.81 -1.80
CA GLN A 32 -0.97 26.42 -1.51
C GLN A 32 -0.46 27.15 -2.75
N ALA A 33 -0.05 28.40 -2.59
CA ALA A 33 0.61 29.17 -3.65
C ALA A 33 2.00 28.60 -3.97
N ALA A 34 2.42 28.76 -5.23
CA ALA A 34 3.77 28.41 -5.63
C ALA A 34 4.83 29.28 -4.94
N GLN A 35 5.90 28.67 -4.48
CA GLN A 35 7.13 29.33 -4.04
C GLN A 35 8.18 29.14 -5.13
N THR A 36 8.44 30.19 -5.88
CA THR A 36 9.32 30.13 -7.05
C THR A 36 10.48 31.11 -6.96
N LEU A 37 11.56 30.77 -7.67
CA LEU A 37 12.67 31.67 -7.92
C LEU A 37 12.83 31.86 -9.43
N PRO A 38 13.26 33.04 -9.92
CA PRO A 38 13.62 33.24 -11.31
C PRO A 38 14.76 32.31 -11.73
N VAL A 39 14.72 31.76 -12.95
CA VAL A 39 15.78 30.88 -13.48
C VAL A 39 17.12 31.60 -13.53
N GLU A 40 17.11 32.91 -13.80
CA GLU A 40 18.30 33.76 -13.85
C GLU A 40 19.04 33.87 -12.53
N SER A 41 18.35 33.57 -11.40
CA SER A 41 18.97 33.53 -10.08
C SER A 41 19.83 32.29 -9.82
N LEU A 42 19.79 31.33 -10.74
CA LEU A 42 20.56 30.10 -10.71
C LEU A 42 21.67 30.21 -11.79
N ASP A 43 22.85 29.73 -11.44
CA ASP A 43 24.02 29.72 -12.36
C ASP A 43 23.86 28.60 -13.41
N TRP A 44 22.78 28.69 -14.21
CA TRP A 44 22.51 27.79 -15.33
C TRP A 44 23.04 28.35 -16.63
N SER A 45 23.60 27.47 -17.47
CA SER A 45 23.96 27.88 -18.83
C SER A 45 22.68 28.23 -19.61
N PRO A 46 22.81 29.03 -20.68
CA PRO A 46 21.69 29.31 -21.59
C PRO A 46 21.05 28.04 -22.17
N ALA A 47 21.83 27.00 -22.39
CA ALA A 47 21.35 25.71 -22.90
C ALA A 47 20.48 24.99 -21.87
N VAL A 48 20.91 24.95 -20.61
CA VAL A 48 20.13 24.38 -19.50
C VAL A 48 18.83 25.16 -19.27
N GLN A 49 18.88 26.48 -19.32
CA GLN A 49 17.68 27.34 -19.22
C GLN A 49 16.67 27.05 -20.34
N ARG A 50 17.12 26.97 -21.59
CA ARG A 50 16.25 26.58 -22.71
C ARG A 50 15.70 25.18 -22.57
N GLY A 51 16.52 24.23 -22.12
CA GLY A 51 16.11 22.84 -21.86
C GLY A 51 15.01 22.74 -20.82
N PHE A 52 15.12 23.49 -19.72
CA PHE A 52 14.11 23.56 -18.68
C PHE A 52 12.81 24.19 -19.18
N GLY A 53 12.88 25.28 -19.94
CA GLY A 53 11.77 25.83 -20.70
C GLY A 53 10.72 26.59 -19.88
N PHE A 54 11.01 26.96 -18.62
CA PHE A 54 10.16 27.79 -17.77
C PHE A 54 10.95 28.99 -17.22
N PRO A 55 10.30 30.12 -16.97
CA PRO A 55 10.99 31.33 -16.47
C PRO A 55 11.34 31.26 -14.97
N SER A 56 10.75 30.32 -14.22
CA SER A 56 10.97 30.17 -12.80
C SER A 56 11.02 28.70 -12.39
N VAL A 57 11.69 28.43 -11.29
CA VAL A 57 11.79 27.11 -10.65
C VAL A 57 11.13 27.14 -9.29
N TYR A 58 10.60 26.02 -8.84
CA TYR A 58 10.11 25.89 -7.47
C TYR A 58 11.27 25.90 -6.47
N SER A 59 11.02 26.36 -5.24
CA SER A 59 12.02 26.43 -4.17
C SER A 59 12.76 25.12 -3.94
N HIS A 60 12.06 23.98 -3.90
CA HIS A 60 12.69 22.67 -3.76
C HIS A 60 13.54 22.25 -4.96
N GLN A 61 13.19 22.68 -6.18
CA GLN A 61 14.00 22.42 -7.38
C GLN A 61 15.31 23.22 -7.31
N ALA A 62 15.24 24.49 -6.93
CA ALA A 62 16.42 25.31 -6.73
C ALA A 62 17.33 24.78 -5.60
N GLN A 63 16.74 24.34 -4.50
CA GLN A 63 17.47 23.73 -3.37
C GLN A 63 18.18 22.44 -3.81
N THR A 64 17.46 21.54 -4.49
CA THR A 64 18.05 20.29 -5.04
C THR A 64 19.21 20.57 -5.98
N TYR A 65 19.04 21.52 -6.91
CA TYR A 65 20.11 21.94 -7.81
C TYR A 65 21.37 22.42 -7.07
N ARG A 66 21.21 23.30 -6.06
CA ARG A 66 22.33 23.83 -5.27
C ARG A 66 23.07 22.70 -4.54
N LEU A 67 22.35 21.81 -3.86
CA LEU A 67 22.94 20.66 -3.16
C LEU A 67 23.70 19.74 -4.13
N MET A 68 23.13 19.48 -5.30
CA MET A 68 23.81 18.68 -6.33
C MET A 68 25.06 19.37 -6.88
N ARG A 69 25.04 20.68 -7.04
CA ARG A 69 26.22 21.49 -7.44
C ARG A 69 27.34 21.45 -6.39
N GLU A 70 26.98 21.39 -5.13
CA GLU A 70 27.90 21.22 -4.00
C GLU A 70 28.44 19.78 -3.85
N GLY A 71 28.04 18.86 -4.73
CA GLY A 71 28.46 17.46 -4.69
C GLY A 71 27.73 16.60 -3.67
N GLN A 72 26.62 17.08 -3.07
CA GLN A 72 25.86 16.33 -2.09
C GLN A 72 24.96 15.28 -2.77
N ASN A 73 24.88 14.08 -2.19
CA ASN A 73 23.82 13.14 -2.53
C ASN A 73 22.49 13.68 -1.98
N VAL A 74 21.39 13.50 -2.71
CA VAL A 74 20.10 14.11 -2.37
C VAL A 74 18.99 13.08 -2.46
N ILE A 75 18.05 13.15 -1.49
CA ILE A 75 16.77 12.46 -1.57
C ILE A 75 15.63 13.48 -1.55
N VAL A 76 14.87 13.55 -2.66
CA VAL A 76 13.73 14.44 -2.83
C VAL A 76 12.45 13.70 -2.49
N THR A 77 11.79 14.12 -1.40
CA THR A 77 10.59 13.47 -0.83
C THR A 77 9.31 14.30 -0.97
N THR A 78 9.34 15.27 -1.88
CA THR A 78 8.18 16.14 -2.12
C THR A 78 6.99 15.34 -2.67
N PRO A 79 5.74 15.78 -2.44
CA PRO A 79 4.53 15.08 -2.88
C PRO A 79 4.51 14.77 -4.39
N THR A 80 3.59 13.89 -4.79
CA THR A 80 3.36 13.61 -6.22
C THR A 80 2.95 14.89 -6.96
N ALA A 81 3.37 15.00 -8.22
CA ALA A 81 3.10 16.16 -9.08
C ALA A 81 3.74 17.49 -8.64
N SER A 82 4.71 17.48 -7.72
CA SER A 82 5.48 18.68 -7.36
C SER A 82 6.55 19.08 -8.38
N GLY A 83 6.73 18.33 -9.47
CA GLY A 83 7.78 18.58 -10.43
C GLY A 83 9.16 18.06 -10.02
N LYS A 84 9.22 16.94 -9.29
CA LYS A 84 10.46 16.28 -8.84
C LYS A 84 11.48 16.09 -9.95
N THR A 85 11.04 15.68 -11.14
CA THR A 85 11.90 15.49 -12.32
C THR A 85 12.63 16.78 -12.68
N GLY A 86 11.97 17.94 -12.60
CA GLY A 86 12.58 19.25 -12.79
C GLY A 86 13.58 19.65 -11.71
N ALA A 87 13.64 18.94 -10.60
CA ALA A 87 14.59 19.22 -9.51
C ALA A 87 16.01 18.76 -9.86
N PHE A 88 16.17 17.65 -10.58
CA PHE A 88 17.49 17.06 -10.84
C PHE A 88 17.92 17.10 -12.30
N PHE A 89 17.02 17.23 -13.29
CA PHE A 89 17.41 17.34 -14.71
C PHE A 89 18.37 18.49 -14.97
N PRO A 90 18.11 19.73 -14.50
CA PRO A 90 19.03 20.84 -14.75
C PRO A 90 20.45 20.57 -14.24
N ALA A 91 20.61 20.00 -13.03
CA ALA A 91 21.93 19.70 -12.48
C ALA A 91 22.67 18.62 -13.27
N VAL A 92 21.94 17.59 -13.74
CA VAL A 92 22.52 16.53 -14.56
C VAL A 92 22.98 17.10 -15.91
N PHE A 93 22.13 17.87 -16.61
CA PHE A 93 22.48 18.46 -17.90
C PHE A 93 23.63 19.49 -17.79
N ASP A 94 23.61 20.34 -16.74
CA ASP A 94 24.70 21.30 -16.46
C ASP A 94 26.04 20.59 -16.26
N ARG A 95 26.06 19.48 -15.50
CA ARG A 95 27.29 18.69 -15.30
C ARG A 95 27.78 18.06 -16.60
N LEU A 96 26.88 17.46 -17.39
CA LEU A 96 27.25 16.83 -18.65
C LEU A 96 27.74 17.87 -19.69
N GLU A 97 27.19 19.08 -19.68
CA GLU A 97 27.64 20.17 -20.53
C GLU A 97 29.07 20.62 -20.18
N ARG A 98 29.38 20.79 -18.89
CA ARG A 98 30.69 21.20 -18.39
C ARG A 98 31.77 20.13 -18.52
N ASP A 99 31.38 18.85 -18.48
CA ASP A 99 32.30 17.71 -18.56
C ASP A 99 31.89 16.77 -19.69
N PRO A 100 32.57 16.84 -20.85
CA PRO A 100 32.24 16.01 -22.01
C PRO A 100 32.38 14.50 -21.77
N GLN A 101 33.08 14.09 -20.72
CA GLN A 101 33.23 12.67 -20.36
C GLN A 101 32.15 12.17 -19.43
N ALA A 102 31.45 13.06 -18.69
CA ALA A 102 30.44 12.70 -17.71
C ALA A 102 29.30 11.90 -18.32
N THR A 103 28.82 10.89 -17.59
CA THR A 103 27.63 10.10 -17.92
C THR A 103 26.64 10.09 -16.77
N ALA A 104 25.37 9.82 -17.07
CA ALA A 104 24.32 9.74 -16.07
C ALA A 104 23.44 8.50 -16.29
N LEU A 105 23.15 7.77 -15.21
CA LEU A 105 22.30 6.58 -15.20
C LEU A 105 21.03 6.85 -14.42
N PHE A 106 19.88 6.66 -15.06
CA PHE A 106 18.56 6.82 -14.49
C PHE A 106 17.91 5.45 -14.31
N VAL A 107 17.49 5.13 -13.11
CA VAL A 107 16.90 3.84 -12.76
C VAL A 107 15.43 4.01 -12.41
N TYR A 108 14.58 3.30 -13.13
CA TYR A 108 13.12 3.34 -12.96
C TYR A 108 12.57 1.95 -12.63
N PRO A 109 11.57 1.84 -11.74
CA PRO A 109 11.03 0.53 -11.34
C PRO A 109 10.23 -0.17 -12.44
N LEU A 110 9.68 0.60 -13.37
CA LEU A 110 8.82 0.12 -14.45
C LEU A 110 9.29 0.61 -15.81
N VAL A 111 9.15 -0.24 -16.82
CA VAL A 111 9.50 0.10 -18.22
C VAL A 111 8.70 1.29 -18.74
N ALA A 112 7.38 1.30 -18.50
CA ALA A 112 6.51 2.39 -18.96
C ALA A 112 6.89 3.75 -18.36
N LEU A 113 7.22 3.79 -17.06
CA LEU A 113 7.71 5.00 -16.41
C LEU A 113 9.04 5.45 -17.01
N GLY A 114 9.96 4.51 -17.23
CA GLY A 114 11.24 4.81 -17.84
C GLY A 114 11.10 5.36 -19.27
N GLN A 115 10.09 4.92 -20.03
CA GLN A 115 9.78 5.47 -21.37
C GLN A 115 9.27 6.91 -21.28
N ASP A 116 8.29 7.19 -20.43
CA ASP A 116 7.74 8.55 -20.21
C ASP A 116 8.85 9.54 -19.77
N GLN A 117 9.69 9.13 -18.85
CA GLN A 117 10.79 9.96 -18.36
C GLN A 117 11.89 10.16 -19.41
N ARG A 118 12.17 9.15 -20.22
CA ARG A 118 13.11 9.28 -21.33
C ARG A 118 12.62 10.30 -22.37
N ASP A 119 11.33 10.34 -22.66
CA ASP A 119 10.76 11.32 -23.59
C ASP A 119 10.86 12.74 -23.03
N LYS A 120 10.73 12.92 -21.73
CA LYS A 120 11.01 14.19 -21.03
C LYS A 120 12.49 14.59 -21.10
N LEU A 121 13.41 13.62 -20.89
CA LEU A 121 14.86 13.84 -21.06
C LEU A 121 15.20 14.26 -22.49
N LYS A 122 14.63 13.62 -23.51
CA LYS A 122 14.79 14.01 -24.91
C LYS A 122 14.26 15.42 -25.18
N THR A 123 13.07 15.73 -24.65
CA THR A 123 12.49 17.07 -24.79
C THR A 123 13.39 18.14 -24.17
N PHE A 124 13.96 17.86 -23.00
CA PHE A 124 14.93 18.76 -22.36
C PHE A 124 16.19 18.91 -23.20
N ARG A 125 16.76 17.81 -23.70
CA ARG A 125 17.92 17.77 -24.60
C ARG A 125 17.68 18.62 -25.86
N ASP A 126 16.59 18.36 -26.54
CA ASP A 126 16.28 18.98 -27.83
C ASP A 126 16.03 20.49 -27.67
N ARG A 127 15.32 20.93 -26.65
CA ARG A 127 15.13 22.35 -26.32
C ARG A 127 16.42 23.05 -25.96
N GLY A 128 17.30 22.37 -25.21
CA GLY A 128 18.61 22.89 -24.82
C GLY A 128 19.58 22.99 -26.00
N GLY A 129 19.40 22.15 -27.01
CA GLY A 129 20.31 22.03 -28.16
C GLY A 129 21.54 21.17 -27.88
N PHE A 130 21.38 20.17 -26.98
CA PHE A 130 22.44 19.22 -26.65
C PHE A 130 22.52 18.09 -27.69
N ASP A 131 23.72 17.67 -28.07
CA ASP A 131 24.02 16.75 -29.18
C ASP A 131 24.24 15.28 -28.77
N TRP A 132 24.21 14.96 -27.47
CA TRP A 132 24.43 13.59 -27.02
C TRP A 132 23.18 12.70 -27.04
N GLU A 133 23.43 11.39 -27.16
CA GLU A 133 22.36 10.37 -27.20
C GLU A 133 21.88 9.95 -25.82
N ILE A 134 20.59 9.59 -25.74
CA ILE A 134 19.92 9.03 -24.58
C ILE A 134 19.50 7.60 -24.87
N GLY A 135 20.18 6.65 -24.26
CA GLY A 135 19.93 5.22 -24.39
C GLY A 135 18.77 4.73 -23.49
N ALA A 136 18.13 3.64 -23.90
CA ALA A 136 17.14 2.93 -23.09
C ALA A 136 17.54 1.47 -22.91
N PHE A 137 17.83 1.08 -21.68
CA PHE A 137 18.19 -0.27 -21.33
C PHE A 137 17.04 -0.95 -20.58
N GLN A 138 16.00 -1.33 -21.33
CA GLN A 138 14.71 -1.81 -20.85
C GLN A 138 14.19 -2.91 -21.79
N GLY A 139 13.28 -3.76 -21.30
CA GLY A 139 12.62 -4.76 -22.13
C GLY A 139 13.63 -5.69 -22.83
N ALA A 140 13.53 -5.84 -24.15
CA ALA A 140 14.38 -6.70 -24.96
C ALA A 140 15.75 -6.09 -25.31
N ALA A 141 16.00 -4.80 -25.00
CA ALA A 141 17.25 -4.12 -25.37
C ALA A 141 18.50 -4.82 -24.83
N GLN A 142 19.55 -4.90 -25.67
CA GLN A 142 20.84 -5.48 -25.32
C GLN A 142 21.83 -4.40 -24.87
N ALA A 143 22.66 -4.68 -23.87
CA ALA A 143 23.66 -3.73 -23.36
C ALA A 143 24.63 -3.28 -24.47
N GLY A 144 25.02 -4.20 -25.35
CA GLY A 144 25.90 -3.89 -26.48
C GLY A 144 25.35 -2.87 -27.47
N GLU A 145 24.04 -2.72 -27.54
CA GLU A 145 23.38 -1.74 -28.40
C GLU A 145 23.16 -0.40 -27.71
N VAL A 146 22.78 -0.44 -26.42
CA VAL A 146 22.43 0.73 -25.63
C VAL A 146 23.64 1.56 -25.25
N PHE A 147 24.73 0.91 -24.80
CA PHE A 147 25.95 1.59 -24.34
C PHE A 147 26.97 1.80 -25.48
N LYS A 148 26.49 2.24 -26.65
CA LYS A 148 27.35 2.63 -27.78
C LYS A 148 28.04 3.99 -27.53
N GLY A 149 29.07 4.29 -28.32
CA GLY A 149 29.73 5.60 -28.27
C GLY A 149 28.75 6.75 -28.53
N GLY A 150 28.94 7.88 -27.84
CA GLY A 150 28.04 9.02 -27.93
C GLY A 150 26.83 8.99 -26.98
N VAL A 151 26.49 7.84 -26.37
CA VAL A 151 25.45 7.76 -25.37
C VAL A 151 25.98 8.23 -24.01
N ARG A 152 25.44 9.33 -23.51
CA ARG A 152 25.86 9.93 -22.24
C ARG A 152 24.83 9.80 -21.11
N MET A 153 23.59 9.54 -21.45
CA MET A 153 22.51 9.28 -20.52
C MET A 153 21.87 7.94 -20.84
N VAL A 154 21.55 7.14 -19.84
CA VAL A 154 20.86 5.86 -20.01
C VAL A 154 19.73 5.75 -19.00
N THR A 155 18.53 5.40 -19.50
CA THR A 155 17.42 4.97 -18.66
C THR A 155 17.39 3.45 -18.56
N ALA A 156 17.25 2.88 -17.36
CA ALA A 156 17.31 1.43 -17.15
C ALA A 156 16.34 0.97 -16.07
N THR A 157 16.06 -0.34 -16.05
CA THR A 157 15.40 -1.00 -14.91
C THR A 157 16.42 -1.78 -14.08
N PRO A 158 16.19 -1.99 -12.77
CA PRO A 158 17.12 -2.75 -11.93
C PRO A 158 17.42 -4.15 -12.48
N ASP A 159 16.40 -4.84 -12.96
CA ASP A 159 16.54 -6.19 -13.52
C ASP A 159 17.55 -6.21 -14.70
N LYS A 160 17.52 -5.22 -15.56
CA LYS A 160 18.47 -5.13 -16.67
C LYS A 160 19.89 -4.76 -16.22
N LEU A 161 19.99 -3.83 -15.27
CA LEU A 161 21.29 -3.43 -14.72
C LEU A 161 22.00 -4.59 -14.03
N HIS A 162 21.27 -5.41 -13.30
CA HIS A 162 21.82 -6.58 -12.63
C HIS A 162 22.62 -7.49 -13.57
N TRP A 163 22.17 -7.63 -14.83
CA TRP A 163 22.86 -8.41 -15.86
C TRP A 163 23.93 -7.63 -16.59
N ALA A 164 23.78 -6.31 -16.70
CA ALA A 164 24.67 -5.48 -17.50
C ALA A 164 26.04 -5.23 -16.86
N LEU A 165 26.17 -5.31 -15.53
CA LEU A 165 27.42 -4.96 -14.83
C LEU A 165 28.63 -5.78 -15.28
N THR A 166 28.43 -6.99 -15.82
CA THR A 166 29.50 -7.82 -16.40
C THR A 166 29.88 -7.41 -17.83
N GLN A 167 29.11 -6.55 -18.49
CA GLN A 167 29.33 -6.21 -19.90
C GLN A 167 30.42 -5.14 -20.07
N PRO A 168 31.37 -5.30 -21.04
CA PRO A 168 32.46 -4.35 -21.24
C PRO A 168 32.01 -2.92 -21.48
N ARG A 169 30.99 -2.71 -22.33
CA ARG A 169 30.47 -1.37 -22.66
C ARG A 169 29.80 -0.69 -21.45
N MET A 170 29.16 -1.49 -20.59
CA MET A 170 28.63 -0.96 -19.33
C MET A 170 29.74 -0.47 -18.41
N ARG A 171 30.84 -1.20 -18.30
CA ARG A 171 32.01 -0.78 -17.50
C ARG A 171 32.63 0.52 -18.02
N THR A 172 32.77 0.66 -19.34
CA THR A 172 33.24 1.92 -19.96
C THR A 172 32.29 3.08 -19.65
N PHE A 173 30.99 2.85 -19.62
CA PHE A 173 29.99 3.85 -19.23
C PHE A 173 30.13 4.21 -17.73
N LEU A 174 30.28 3.20 -16.87
CA LEU A 174 30.42 3.37 -15.42
C LEU A 174 31.69 4.08 -15.01
N SER A 175 32.81 3.90 -15.74
CA SER A 175 34.08 4.60 -15.45
C SER A 175 33.97 6.13 -15.58
N LYS A 176 32.94 6.64 -16.19
CA LYS A 176 32.62 8.05 -16.40
C LYS A 176 31.35 8.51 -15.68
N LEU A 177 30.78 7.64 -14.84
CA LEU A 177 29.51 7.88 -14.19
C LEU A 177 29.61 9.05 -13.21
N SER A 178 28.87 10.12 -13.47
CA SER A 178 28.78 11.30 -12.60
C SER A 178 27.50 11.30 -11.76
N PHE A 179 26.40 10.71 -12.27
CA PHE A 179 25.14 10.63 -11.55
C PHE A 179 24.50 9.26 -11.65
N LEU A 180 24.03 8.78 -10.52
CA LEU A 180 23.07 7.69 -10.41
C LEU A 180 21.75 8.26 -9.87
N VAL A 181 20.73 8.30 -10.69
CA VAL A 181 19.39 8.83 -10.35
C VAL A 181 18.43 7.68 -10.19
N LEU A 182 17.80 7.57 -9.02
CA LEU A 182 16.78 6.57 -8.68
C LEU A 182 15.44 7.26 -8.54
N ASP A 183 14.56 7.09 -9.51
CA ASP A 183 13.21 7.67 -9.44
C ASP A 183 12.19 6.68 -8.90
N GLU A 184 11.15 7.19 -8.24
CA GLU A 184 10.13 6.41 -7.49
C GLU A 184 10.78 5.38 -6.56
N ALA A 185 11.84 5.81 -5.84
CA ALA A 185 12.69 4.93 -5.03
C ALA A 185 11.93 4.16 -3.95
N HIS A 186 10.79 4.67 -3.44
CA HIS A 186 9.93 3.99 -2.47
C HIS A 186 9.38 2.63 -2.94
N THR A 187 9.45 2.34 -4.24
CA THR A 187 9.08 1.04 -4.81
C THR A 187 10.13 -0.03 -4.52
N TYR A 188 11.38 0.37 -4.21
CA TYR A 188 12.47 -0.52 -3.85
C TYR A 188 12.45 -0.83 -2.35
N ARG A 189 11.44 -1.54 -1.89
CA ARG A 189 11.24 -1.95 -0.50
C ARG A 189 11.04 -3.46 -0.39
N GLY A 190 11.11 -3.98 0.83
CA GLY A 190 10.95 -5.41 1.10
C GLY A 190 12.04 -6.25 0.40
N GLY A 191 11.70 -7.44 -0.02
CA GLY A 191 12.65 -8.38 -0.65
C GLY A 191 13.24 -7.86 -1.96
N PHE A 192 12.39 -7.32 -2.83
CA PHE A 192 12.86 -6.70 -4.08
C PHE A 192 13.79 -5.50 -3.80
N GLY A 193 13.45 -4.67 -2.82
CA GLY A 193 14.29 -3.56 -2.39
C GLY A 193 15.66 -4.00 -1.87
N SER A 194 15.71 -5.09 -1.11
CA SER A 194 16.95 -5.67 -0.59
C SER A 194 17.87 -6.19 -1.71
N GLU A 195 17.29 -6.82 -2.72
CA GLU A 195 18.02 -7.23 -3.93
C GLU A 195 18.53 -6.05 -4.74
N VAL A 196 17.69 -5.03 -4.92
CA VAL A 196 18.09 -3.78 -5.61
C VAL A 196 19.19 -3.07 -4.85
N ALA A 197 19.13 -3.03 -3.51
CA ALA A 197 20.18 -2.47 -2.67
C ALA A 197 21.53 -3.18 -2.89
N GLY A 198 21.53 -4.52 -2.90
CA GLY A 198 22.74 -5.28 -3.23
C GLY A 198 23.27 -4.96 -4.63
N MET A 199 22.41 -4.85 -5.62
CA MET A 199 22.81 -4.49 -6.99
C MET A 199 23.34 -3.06 -7.08
N LEU A 200 22.70 -2.08 -6.46
CA LEU A 200 23.14 -0.68 -6.48
C LEU A 200 24.47 -0.49 -5.79
N ARG A 201 24.69 -1.17 -4.66
CA ARG A 201 25.97 -1.13 -3.93
C ARG A 201 27.11 -1.69 -4.75
N ARG A 202 26.89 -2.80 -5.49
CA ARG A 202 27.89 -3.36 -6.43
C ARG A 202 28.17 -2.37 -7.57
N LEU A 203 27.14 -1.79 -8.16
CA LEU A 203 27.27 -0.79 -9.23
C LEU A 203 28.13 0.39 -8.77
N LEU A 204 27.83 0.96 -7.59
CA LEU A 204 28.54 2.11 -7.05
C LEU A 204 30.02 1.77 -6.71
N ARG A 205 30.27 0.58 -6.14
CA ARG A 205 31.65 0.13 -5.84
C ARG A 205 32.43 -0.12 -7.13
N LEU A 206 31.83 -0.78 -8.11
CA LEU A 206 32.45 -1.00 -9.41
C LEU A 206 32.77 0.32 -10.12
N ALA A 207 31.84 1.28 -10.14
CA ALA A 207 32.08 2.60 -10.72
C ALA A 207 33.26 3.33 -10.06
N ARG A 208 33.30 3.30 -8.73
CA ARG A 208 34.40 3.90 -7.95
C ARG A 208 35.74 3.21 -8.21
N ALA A 209 35.78 1.87 -8.26
CA ALA A 209 36.98 1.11 -8.59
C ALA A 209 37.46 1.37 -10.03
N LEU A 210 36.56 1.75 -10.94
CA LEU A 210 36.88 2.18 -12.30
C LEU A 210 37.26 3.68 -12.39
N GLY A 211 37.36 4.40 -11.26
CA GLY A 211 37.79 5.81 -11.20
C GLY A 211 36.68 6.86 -11.21
N ALA A 212 35.43 6.46 -11.26
CA ALA A 212 34.30 7.38 -11.15
C ALA A 212 33.92 7.65 -9.68
N ASN A 213 33.31 8.79 -9.42
CA ASN A 213 32.71 9.10 -8.11
C ASN A 213 31.28 9.61 -8.31
N PRO A 214 30.32 8.72 -8.59
CA PRO A 214 28.98 9.13 -8.89
C PRO A 214 28.26 9.70 -7.69
N GLN A 215 27.60 10.83 -7.90
CA GLN A 215 26.63 11.41 -6.99
C GLN A 215 25.30 10.67 -7.10
N VAL A 216 24.69 10.34 -5.97
CA VAL A 216 23.42 9.61 -5.92
C VAL A 216 22.27 10.58 -5.66
N VAL A 217 21.26 10.50 -6.51
CA VAL A 217 20.03 11.29 -6.40
C VAL A 217 18.84 10.35 -6.33
N LEU A 218 18.05 10.46 -5.28
CA LEU A 218 16.82 9.70 -5.13
C LEU A 218 15.62 10.64 -5.25
N SER A 219 14.63 10.21 -5.99
CA SER A 219 13.31 10.82 -6.03
C SER A 219 12.30 9.81 -5.51
N THR A 220 11.48 10.20 -4.55
CA THR A 220 10.52 9.31 -3.92
C THR A 220 9.23 10.05 -3.57
N ALA A 221 8.13 9.32 -3.44
CA ALA A 221 6.98 9.82 -2.68
C ALA A 221 7.39 10.01 -1.21
N THR A 222 6.58 10.72 -0.46
CA THR A 222 6.83 10.89 0.98
C THR A 222 6.85 9.53 1.68
N ILE A 223 7.91 9.25 2.41
CA ILE A 223 8.12 8.06 3.26
C ILE A 223 8.51 8.48 4.67
N GLY A 224 8.35 7.60 5.66
CA GLY A 224 8.58 7.94 7.06
C GLY A 224 10.05 8.00 7.50
N ASN A 225 10.99 7.55 6.66
CA ASN A 225 12.43 7.45 6.99
C ASN A 225 13.35 7.72 5.80
N PRO A 226 13.30 8.89 5.14
CA PRO A 226 13.98 9.11 3.86
C PRO A 226 15.50 8.93 3.91
N ALA A 227 16.18 9.56 4.87
CA ALA A 227 17.64 9.49 4.97
C ALA A 227 18.13 8.07 5.35
N GLU A 228 17.45 7.40 6.29
CA GLU A 228 17.71 6.00 6.62
C GLU A 228 17.53 5.10 5.39
N PHE A 229 16.43 5.28 4.67
CA PHE A 229 16.10 4.51 3.48
C PHE A 229 17.14 4.72 2.35
N ALA A 230 17.58 5.96 2.10
CA ALA A 230 18.62 6.25 1.11
C ALA A 230 19.92 5.48 1.44
N ARG A 231 20.35 5.52 2.70
CA ARG A 231 21.53 4.81 3.17
C ARG A 231 21.38 3.29 3.11
N GLU A 232 20.23 2.74 3.51
CA GLU A 232 19.95 1.31 3.41
C GLU A 232 19.91 0.83 1.96
N LEU A 233 19.33 1.60 1.05
CA LEU A 233 19.21 1.23 -0.34
C LEU A 233 20.54 1.35 -1.11
N THR A 234 21.29 2.41 -0.89
CA THR A 234 22.45 2.76 -1.74
C THR A 234 23.82 2.62 -1.06
N GLY A 235 23.85 2.59 0.28
CA GLY A 235 25.08 2.60 1.06
C GLY A 235 25.73 3.98 1.18
N VAL A 236 25.02 5.07 0.78
CA VAL A 236 25.53 6.45 0.93
C VAL A 236 24.51 7.32 1.65
N ASP A 237 25.02 8.31 2.40
CA ASP A 237 24.15 9.30 3.03
C ASP A 237 23.67 10.31 1.99
N ALA A 238 22.43 10.77 2.16
CA ALA A 238 21.80 11.74 1.28
C ALA A 238 21.08 12.83 2.08
N VAL A 239 21.17 14.08 1.61
CA VAL A 239 20.46 15.22 2.19
C VAL A 239 19.00 15.19 1.74
N GLU A 240 18.08 15.31 2.70
CA GLU A 240 16.65 15.31 2.39
C GLU A 240 16.16 16.69 1.94
N VAL A 241 15.35 16.69 0.87
CA VAL A 241 14.58 17.83 0.39
C VAL A 241 13.10 17.44 0.43
N SER A 242 12.40 17.85 1.50
CA SER A 242 11.00 17.46 1.77
C SER A 242 9.98 18.59 1.56
N GLU A 243 10.38 19.84 1.72
CA GLU A 243 9.48 20.99 1.53
C GLU A 243 9.19 21.24 0.06
N SER A 244 7.92 21.23 -0.33
CA SER A 244 7.52 21.45 -1.70
C SER A 244 7.15 22.92 -1.94
N GLY A 245 7.81 23.56 -2.89
CA GLY A 245 7.43 24.89 -3.38
C GLY A 245 6.40 24.86 -4.51
N ALA A 246 5.91 23.70 -4.91
CA ALA A 246 4.92 23.61 -5.98
C ALA A 246 3.55 24.11 -5.51
N ALA A 247 2.82 24.79 -6.40
CA ALA A 247 1.43 25.12 -6.15
C ALA A 247 0.60 23.85 -5.94
N ARG A 248 -0.37 23.91 -5.06
CA ARG A 248 -1.39 22.88 -4.86
C ARG A 248 -2.76 23.51 -4.91
N HIS A 249 -3.65 22.90 -5.64
CA HIS A 249 -5.06 23.26 -5.54
C HIS A 249 -5.67 22.56 -4.33
N GLY A 250 -6.70 23.15 -3.75
CA GLY A 250 -7.41 22.57 -2.63
C GLY A 250 -8.01 21.22 -2.99
N LYS A 251 -8.11 20.31 -2.03
CA LYS A 251 -8.71 18.99 -2.20
C LYS A 251 -9.72 18.73 -1.10
N ARG A 252 -10.84 18.15 -1.48
CA ARG A 252 -11.84 17.64 -0.55
C ARG A 252 -11.76 16.13 -0.48
N TYR A 253 -11.65 15.62 0.74
CA TYR A 253 -11.65 14.18 1.03
C TYR A 253 -12.99 13.80 1.63
N VAL A 254 -13.62 12.81 1.04
CA VAL A 254 -14.96 12.36 1.40
C VAL A 254 -14.89 10.89 1.76
N LEU A 255 -15.29 10.57 2.98
CA LEU A 255 -15.60 9.20 3.37
C LEU A 255 -17.05 8.90 2.96
N ALA A 256 -17.21 8.11 1.93
CA ALA A 256 -18.52 7.80 1.36
C ALA A 256 -19.06 6.48 1.92
N ASP A 257 -20.31 6.48 2.30
CA ASP A 257 -21.02 5.27 2.70
C ASP A 257 -22.03 4.88 1.61
N HIS A 258 -21.69 3.85 0.85
CA HIS A 258 -22.56 3.31 -0.20
C HIS A 258 -23.14 1.94 0.19
N ARG A 259 -23.12 1.61 1.48
CA ARG A 259 -23.60 0.32 2.00
C ARG A 259 -25.02 0.01 1.51
N GLY A 260 -25.15 -1.16 0.87
CA GLY A 260 -26.42 -1.69 0.38
C GLY A 260 -26.81 -1.26 -1.04
N GLN A 261 -26.10 -0.33 -1.70
CA GLN A 261 -26.44 0.11 -3.07
C GLN A 261 -25.22 0.38 -3.99
N PRO A 262 -24.22 -0.52 -4.09
CA PRO A 262 -23.00 -0.26 -4.87
C PRO A 262 -23.31 -0.07 -6.37
N ARG A 263 -24.29 -0.78 -6.93
CA ARG A 263 -24.67 -0.63 -8.34
C ARG A 263 -25.30 0.74 -8.62
N ARG A 264 -26.13 1.24 -7.72
CA ARG A 264 -26.72 2.58 -7.84
C ARG A 264 -25.63 3.67 -7.78
N PHE A 265 -24.67 3.53 -6.87
CA PHE A 265 -23.54 4.43 -6.75
C PHE A 265 -22.73 4.51 -8.05
N TRP A 266 -22.32 3.39 -8.60
CA TRP A 266 -21.49 3.37 -9.82
C TRP A 266 -22.26 3.86 -11.06
N ASN A 267 -23.59 3.58 -11.18
CA ASN A 267 -24.40 4.17 -12.21
C ASN A 267 -24.41 5.71 -12.09
N ALA A 268 -24.61 6.22 -10.89
CA ALA A 268 -24.59 7.64 -10.61
C ALA A 268 -23.21 8.29 -10.91
N VAL A 269 -22.10 7.59 -10.63
CA VAL A 269 -20.75 8.03 -11.01
C VAL A 269 -20.61 8.15 -12.52
N MET A 270 -21.06 7.16 -13.28
CA MET A 270 -21.01 7.19 -14.75
C MET A 270 -21.83 8.33 -15.34
N ASP A 271 -23.04 8.56 -14.81
CA ASP A 271 -23.94 9.64 -15.26
C ASP A 271 -23.39 11.02 -14.86
N ALA A 272 -22.96 11.18 -13.61
CA ALA A 272 -22.44 12.44 -13.11
C ALA A 272 -21.11 12.83 -13.78
N SER A 273 -20.24 11.87 -14.10
CA SER A 273 -19.00 12.16 -14.85
C SER A 273 -19.30 12.86 -16.18
N SER A 274 -20.35 12.40 -16.89
CA SER A 274 -20.80 13.02 -18.13
C SER A 274 -21.48 14.36 -17.91
N ARG A 275 -22.41 14.43 -16.92
CA ARG A 275 -23.19 15.64 -16.62
C ARG A 275 -22.31 16.82 -16.25
N TYR A 276 -21.28 16.59 -15.48
CA TYR A 276 -20.36 17.62 -14.97
C TYR A 276 -19.06 17.73 -15.77
N ASN A 277 -18.95 16.96 -16.87
CA ASN A 277 -17.76 16.91 -17.74
C ASN A 277 -16.46 16.61 -16.96
N LEU A 278 -16.49 15.55 -16.12
CA LEU A 278 -15.40 15.17 -15.21
C LEU A 278 -14.69 13.90 -15.66
N LYS A 279 -13.37 13.90 -15.52
CA LYS A 279 -12.54 12.69 -15.57
C LYS A 279 -12.44 12.09 -14.18
N VAL A 280 -12.88 10.84 -14.04
CA VAL A 280 -12.86 10.09 -12.78
C VAL A 280 -11.87 8.95 -12.87
N LEU A 281 -10.94 8.86 -11.93
CA LEU A 281 -10.05 7.72 -11.76
C LEU A 281 -10.48 6.91 -10.54
N ALA A 282 -10.87 5.67 -10.76
CA ALA A 282 -11.31 4.77 -9.70
C ALA A 282 -10.26 3.67 -9.47
N PHE A 283 -9.66 3.67 -8.30
CA PHE A 283 -8.69 2.67 -7.87
C PHE A 283 -9.36 1.51 -7.13
N PHE A 284 -8.93 0.30 -7.45
CA PHE A 284 -9.39 -0.95 -6.84
C PHE A 284 -8.21 -1.77 -6.35
N ARG A 285 -8.33 -2.38 -5.17
CA ARG A 285 -7.33 -3.31 -4.66
C ARG A 285 -7.27 -4.60 -5.49
N GLY A 286 -8.42 -5.10 -5.97
CA GLY A 286 -8.53 -6.35 -6.70
C GLY A 286 -8.77 -6.17 -8.19
N ARG A 287 -7.98 -6.87 -9.04
CA ARG A 287 -8.14 -6.87 -10.51
C ARG A 287 -9.54 -7.31 -10.95
N SER A 288 -10.07 -8.36 -10.32
CA SER A 288 -11.39 -8.93 -10.65
C SER A 288 -12.52 -7.91 -10.48
N ARG A 289 -12.47 -7.06 -9.45
CA ARG A 289 -13.51 -6.05 -9.21
C ARG A 289 -13.45 -4.93 -10.24
N ALA A 290 -12.24 -4.45 -10.56
CA ALA A 290 -12.05 -3.44 -11.61
C ALA A 290 -12.51 -3.95 -12.97
N ALA A 291 -12.09 -5.17 -13.36
CA ALA A 291 -12.47 -5.81 -14.61
C ALA A 291 -13.97 -6.05 -14.72
N ARG A 292 -14.63 -6.50 -13.64
CA ARG A 292 -16.08 -6.74 -13.59
C ARG A 292 -16.88 -5.46 -13.79
N LEU A 293 -16.52 -4.39 -13.08
CA LEU A 293 -17.18 -3.10 -13.25
C LEU A 293 -16.98 -2.55 -14.65
N TYR A 294 -15.76 -2.55 -15.16
CA TYR A 294 -15.47 -2.18 -16.54
C TYR A 294 -16.32 -2.97 -17.54
N GLY A 295 -16.35 -4.32 -17.44
CA GLY A 295 -17.15 -5.18 -18.31
C GLY A 295 -18.64 -4.84 -18.25
N THR A 296 -19.17 -4.58 -17.03
CA THR A 296 -20.57 -4.19 -16.83
C THR A 296 -20.92 -2.89 -17.57
N TYR A 297 -20.05 -1.86 -17.51
CA TYR A 297 -20.31 -0.57 -18.14
C TYR A 297 -19.92 -0.54 -19.62
N ARG A 298 -18.88 -1.26 -20.01
CA ARG A 298 -18.50 -1.40 -21.42
C ARG A 298 -19.57 -2.10 -22.26
N ALA A 299 -20.31 -3.04 -21.66
CA ALA A 299 -21.41 -3.74 -22.31
C ALA A 299 -22.68 -2.87 -22.52
N GLN A 300 -22.78 -1.72 -21.85
CA GLN A 300 -23.93 -0.83 -21.95
C GLN A 300 -23.66 0.28 -22.97
N PRO A 301 -24.44 0.39 -24.07
CA PRO A 301 -24.16 1.36 -25.14
C PRO A 301 -23.98 2.81 -24.67
N GLN A 302 -24.76 3.25 -23.67
CA GLN A 302 -24.71 4.61 -23.14
C GLN A 302 -23.42 4.93 -22.37
N TYR A 303 -22.69 3.91 -21.89
CA TYR A 303 -21.46 4.06 -21.11
C TYR A 303 -20.21 3.55 -21.83
N ALA A 304 -20.38 2.80 -22.91
CA ALA A 304 -19.29 2.07 -23.57
C ALA A 304 -18.08 2.94 -23.96
N SER A 305 -18.32 4.15 -24.48
CA SER A 305 -17.23 5.07 -24.87
C SER A 305 -16.58 5.81 -23.70
N ARG A 306 -17.17 5.74 -22.50
CA ARG A 306 -16.73 6.45 -21.30
C ARG A 306 -16.16 5.54 -20.21
N ALA A 307 -16.26 4.23 -20.38
CA ALA A 307 -15.68 3.25 -19.46
C ALA A 307 -14.31 2.80 -20.00
N HIS A 308 -13.27 3.01 -19.21
CA HIS A 308 -11.89 2.64 -19.53
C HIS A 308 -11.31 1.73 -18.46
N LEU A 309 -10.34 0.88 -18.82
CA LEU A 309 -9.69 -0.04 -17.89
C LEU A 309 -8.17 0.05 -18.02
N TYR A 310 -7.49 0.13 -16.86
CA TYR A 310 -6.04 0.08 -16.80
C TYR A 310 -5.58 -0.86 -15.67
N MET A 311 -4.98 -1.98 -16.05
CA MET A 311 -4.44 -2.98 -15.10
C MET A 311 -3.13 -3.55 -15.61
N ALA A 312 -2.31 -4.10 -14.72
CA ALA A 312 -1.18 -4.91 -15.11
C ALA A 312 -1.67 -6.18 -15.83
N GLY A 313 -1.02 -6.55 -16.95
CA GLY A 313 -1.38 -7.74 -17.74
C GLY A 313 -2.44 -7.52 -18.82
N THR A 314 -3.10 -6.34 -18.90
CA THR A 314 -3.99 -6.05 -20.03
C THR A 314 -3.20 -5.70 -21.30
N SER A 315 -3.67 -6.18 -22.44
CA SER A 315 -3.16 -5.79 -23.74
C SER A 315 -3.46 -4.32 -24.03
N ASP A 316 -2.57 -3.64 -24.77
CA ASP A 316 -2.74 -2.26 -25.23
C ASP A 316 -3.04 -1.23 -24.12
N ARG A 317 -2.28 -1.30 -23.01
CA ARG A 317 -2.43 -0.35 -21.89
C ARG A 317 -2.20 1.10 -22.30
N GLU A 318 -1.20 1.34 -23.16
CA GLU A 318 -0.84 2.70 -23.61
C GLU A 318 -1.91 3.29 -24.53
N GLY A 319 -2.48 2.49 -25.43
CA GLY A 319 -3.59 2.92 -26.28
C GLY A 319 -4.81 3.32 -25.46
N ARG A 320 -5.19 2.51 -24.46
CA ARG A 320 -6.31 2.81 -23.55
C ARG A 320 -6.08 4.04 -22.69
N LEU A 321 -4.86 4.25 -22.23
CA LEU A 321 -4.49 5.47 -21.49
C LEU A 321 -4.54 6.70 -22.40
N SER A 322 -4.05 6.58 -23.63
CA SER A 322 -4.10 7.65 -24.63
C SER A 322 -5.53 7.99 -25.05
N GLU A 323 -6.40 6.99 -25.16
CA GLU A 323 -7.83 7.18 -25.38
C GLU A 323 -8.46 7.98 -24.23
N PHE A 324 -8.24 7.57 -22.97
CA PHE A 324 -8.77 8.28 -21.81
C PHE A 324 -8.24 9.72 -21.69
N ARG A 325 -6.96 9.96 -22.02
CA ARG A 325 -6.40 11.32 -22.03
C ARG A 325 -7.13 12.25 -22.99
N ARG A 326 -7.61 11.73 -24.14
CA ARG A 326 -8.32 12.50 -25.17
C ARG A 326 -9.80 12.72 -24.85
N THR A 327 -10.40 11.92 -23.94
CA THR A 327 -11.79 12.12 -23.54
C THR A 327 -11.95 13.38 -22.71
N GLN A 328 -13.09 14.05 -22.81
CA GLN A 328 -13.44 15.16 -21.93
C GLN A 328 -14.05 14.67 -20.61
N SER A 329 -14.75 13.55 -20.63
CA SER A 329 -15.36 12.94 -19.45
C SER A 329 -15.29 11.42 -19.52
N GLY A 330 -15.31 10.74 -18.39
CA GLY A 330 -15.32 9.29 -18.32
C GLY A 330 -14.75 8.74 -17.02
N VAL A 331 -14.81 7.43 -16.87
CA VAL A 331 -14.34 6.71 -15.68
C VAL A 331 -13.27 5.69 -16.09
N MET A 332 -12.08 5.84 -15.53
CA MET A 332 -11.00 4.87 -15.63
C MET A 332 -11.04 3.95 -14.42
N PHE A 333 -11.33 2.68 -14.62
CA PHE A 333 -11.22 1.63 -13.60
C PHE A 333 -9.77 1.13 -13.60
N ALA A 334 -9.07 1.27 -12.47
CA ALA A 334 -7.64 0.96 -12.39
C ALA A 334 -7.29 0.18 -11.12
N THR A 335 -6.18 -0.55 -11.17
CA THR A 335 -5.50 -1.06 -9.98
C THR A 335 -4.31 -0.16 -9.64
N ASN A 336 -3.53 -0.53 -8.63
CA ASN A 336 -2.28 0.15 -8.24
C ASN A 336 -1.26 0.34 -9.40
N ALA A 337 -1.49 -0.27 -10.56
CA ALA A 337 -0.65 -0.06 -11.75
C ALA A 337 -0.56 1.41 -12.21
N LEU A 338 -1.54 2.26 -11.83
CA LEU A 338 -1.51 3.72 -12.04
C LEU A 338 -1.10 4.51 -10.78
N GLU A 339 -0.68 3.85 -9.71
CA GLU A 339 -0.16 4.49 -8.51
C GLU A 339 1.18 5.18 -8.78
N ALA A 340 2.09 4.52 -9.53
CA ALA A 340 3.41 5.03 -9.86
C ALA A 340 3.38 5.99 -11.06
N GLY A 341 3.95 7.15 -10.90
CA GLY A 341 4.45 8.20 -11.82
C GLY A 341 3.90 8.38 -13.25
N VAL A 342 2.98 7.50 -13.72
CA VAL A 342 2.41 7.62 -15.07
C VAL A 342 1.55 8.86 -15.17
N ASP A 343 1.79 9.68 -16.17
CA ASP A 343 0.96 10.86 -16.44
C ASP A 343 -0.39 10.44 -17.02
N ILE A 344 -1.48 10.83 -16.33
CA ILE A 344 -2.85 10.49 -16.71
C ILE A 344 -3.57 11.71 -17.30
N GLY A 345 -2.94 12.87 -17.20
CA GLY A 345 -3.56 14.17 -17.46
C GLY A 345 -4.32 14.69 -16.24
N ASP A 346 -5.13 15.71 -16.47
CA ASP A 346 -5.86 16.40 -15.40
C ASP A 346 -7.05 15.56 -14.92
N LEU A 347 -7.08 15.36 -13.60
CA LEU A 347 -8.13 14.61 -12.92
C LEU A 347 -8.71 15.47 -11.80
N GLU A 348 -10.03 15.63 -11.83
CA GLU A 348 -10.74 16.33 -10.76
C GLU A 348 -11.21 15.36 -9.68
N VAL A 349 -11.57 14.13 -10.04
CA VAL A 349 -12.15 13.15 -9.11
C VAL A 349 -11.32 11.88 -9.08
N VAL A 350 -10.94 11.48 -7.87
CA VAL A 350 -10.34 10.18 -7.58
C VAL A 350 -11.25 9.41 -6.62
N ILE A 351 -11.56 8.18 -6.97
CA ILE A 351 -12.30 7.25 -6.11
C ILE A 351 -11.35 6.13 -5.69
N ILE A 352 -11.22 5.89 -4.39
CA ILE A 352 -10.39 4.82 -3.83
C ILE A 352 -11.35 3.79 -3.22
N ASP A 353 -11.55 2.66 -3.91
CA ASP A 353 -12.43 1.57 -3.49
C ASP A 353 -11.63 0.55 -2.67
N GLY A 354 -11.70 0.74 -1.37
CA GLY A 354 -10.97 -0.02 -0.36
C GLY A 354 -9.61 0.56 0.02
N TYR A 355 -9.18 0.24 1.24
CA TYR A 355 -7.87 0.65 1.75
C TYR A 355 -6.73 0.02 0.91
N PRO A 356 -5.84 0.81 0.33
CA PRO A 356 -4.84 0.31 -0.62
C PRO A 356 -3.65 -0.45 0.02
N GLY A 357 -3.66 -0.67 1.32
CA GLY A 357 -2.64 -1.41 2.05
C GLY A 357 -1.61 -0.53 2.78
N SER A 358 -1.46 0.74 2.41
CA SER A 358 -0.60 1.69 3.12
C SER A 358 -1.11 3.12 3.01
N ARG A 359 -0.73 3.99 3.97
CA ARG A 359 -1.01 5.43 3.92
C ARG A 359 -0.29 6.09 2.75
N MET A 360 0.92 5.63 2.48
CA MET A 360 1.70 6.09 1.33
C MET A 360 0.94 5.85 0.03
N ALA A 361 0.46 4.63 -0.22
CA ALA A 361 -0.33 4.29 -1.41
C ALA A 361 -1.61 5.13 -1.49
N PHE A 362 -2.33 5.29 -0.35
CA PHE A 362 -3.52 6.14 -0.28
C PHE A 362 -3.21 7.58 -0.70
N ARG A 363 -2.15 8.18 -0.16
CA ARG A 363 -1.75 9.55 -0.49
C ARG A 363 -1.28 9.70 -1.93
N GLN A 364 -0.62 8.69 -2.49
CA GLN A 364 -0.22 8.68 -3.91
C GLN A 364 -1.44 8.63 -4.83
N MET A 365 -2.42 7.77 -4.54
CA MET A 365 -3.68 7.70 -5.28
C MET A 365 -4.46 9.02 -5.17
N ALA A 366 -4.62 9.55 -3.95
CA ALA A 366 -5.26 10.84 -3.69
C ALA A 366 -4.54 12.01 -4.36
N GLY A 367 -3.22 11.94 -4.47
CA GLY A 367 -2.37 12.91 -5.15
C GLY A 367 -2.58 12.98 -6.68
N ARG A 368 -3.39 12.11 -7.25
CA ARG A 368 -3.77 12.18 -8.66
C ARG A 368 -4.85 13.24 -8.92
N ALA A 369 -5.67 13.58 -7.91
CA ALA A 369 -6.63 14.68 -7.99
C ALA A 369 -5.99 16.02 -7.57
N GLY A 370 -6.55 17.11 -8.02
CA GLY A 370 -6.16 18.45 -7.56
C GLY A 370 -4.83 18.96 -8.08
N ARG A 371 -4.41 18.58 -9.30
CA ARG A 371 -3.16 19.04 -9.92
C ARG A 371 -3.29 20.39 -10.58
N VAL A 372 -4.35 20.61 -11.35
CA VAL A 372 -4.58 21.80 -12.18
C VAL A 372 -5.82 22.56 -11.72
N ALA A 373 -6.76 21.90 -11.08
CA ALA A 373 -8.00 22.45 -10.55
C ALA A 373 -8.31 21.83 -9.18
N PRO A 374 -9.23 22.39 -8.39
CA PRO A 374 -9.67 21.80 -7.14
C PRO A 374 -10.08 20.34 -7.31
N GLY A 375 -9.62 19.47 -6.41
CA GLY A 375 -9.78 18.04 -6.49
C GLY A 375 -10.76 17.46 -5.48
N LEU A 376 -11.34 16.32 -5.83
CA LEU A 376 -12.22 15.53 -4.97
C LEU A 376 -11.67 14.12 -4.85
N VAL A 377 -11.49 13.65 -3.63
CA VAL A 377 -11.08 12.28 -3.33
C VAL A 377 -12.18 11.59 -2.53
N LEU A 378 -12.77 10.56 -3.09
CA LEU A 378 -13.75 9.72 -2.41
C LEU A 378 -13.08 8.44 -1.94
N TYR A 379 -13.13 8.18 -0.64
CA TYR A 379 -12.80 6.88 -0.11
C TYR A 379 -14.06 6.07 0.11
N LEU A 380 -14.14 4.93 -0.58
CA LEU A 380 -15.22 3.96 -0.45
C LEU A 380 -14.69 2.76 0.32
N PRO A 381 -15.12 2.51 1.55
CA PRO A 381 -14.78 1.27 2.23
C PRO A 381 -15.17 0.07 1.39
N ALA A 382 -14.20 -0.79 1.06
CA ALA A 382 -14.47 -1.99 0.30
C ALA A 382 -15.36 -2.93 1.12
N LEU A 383 -16.50 -3.25 0.54
CA LEU A 383 -17.44 -4.17 1.13
C LEU A 383 -17.16 -5.59 0.65
N ASN A 384 -17.22 -6.55 1.55
CA ASN A 384 -17.32 -7.94 1.17
C ASN A 384 -18.68 -8.22 0.51
N GLU A 385 -18.88 -9.45 0.08
CA GLU A 385 -20.12 -9.85 -0.58
C GLU A 385 -21.36 -9.76 0.30
N GLN A 386 -21.18 -9.65 1.61
CA GLN A 386 -22.23 -9.48 2.61
C GLN A 386 -22.54 -7.99 2.87
N GLY A 387 -21.92 -7.07 2.16
CA GLY A 387 -22.09 -5.63 2.33
C GLY A 387 -21.41 -5.08 3.58
N VAL A 388 -20.45 -5.79 4.15
CA VAL A 388 -19.72 -5.40 5.35
C VAL A 388 -18.29 -4.96 4.97
N PRO A 389 -17.77 -3.83 5.50
CA PRO A 389 -16.43 -3.37 5.19
C PRO A 389 -15.35 -4.37 5.61
N GLN A 390 -14.30 -4.52 4.81
CA GLN A 390 -13.11 -5.27 5.22
C GLN A 390 -12.45 -4.63 6.47
N PRO A 391 -11.61 -5.34 7.23
CA PRO A 391 -11.11 -4.86 8.53
C PRO A 391 -10.45 -3.50 8.50
N ALA A 392 -9.53 -3.27 7.57
CA ALA A 392 -8.89 -1.97 7.40
C ALA A 392 -9.90 -0.90 6.97
N ASP A 393 -10.83 -1.26 6.07
CA ASP A 393 -11.89 -0.37 5.63
C ASP A 393 -12.87 -0.04 6.74
N ALA A 394 -13.25 -1.01 7.57
CA ALA A 394 -14.07 -0.78 8.75
C ALA A 394 -13.39 0.16 9.76
N PHE A 395 -12.08 0.02 9.93
CA PHE A 395 -11.29 0.91 10.77
C PHE A 395 -11.30 2.36 10.24
N TYR A 396 -10.98 2.53 8.96
CA TYR A 396 -10.95 3.85 8.34
C TYR A 396 -12.36 4.39 8.00
N SER A 397 -13.43 3.64 8.21
CA SER A 397 -14.81 4.13 8.18
C SER A 397 -15.15 5.00 9.41
N ASN A 398 -14.31 5.01 10.45
CA ASN A 398 -14.40 5.97 11.54
C ASN A 398 -13.73 7.29 11.15
N SER A 399 -14.34 8.42 11.47
CA SER A 399 -13.83 9.76 11.07
C SER A 399 -12.46 10.08 11.66
N GLY A 400 -12.22 9.74 12.92
CA GLY A 400 -10.92 9.96 13.56
C GLY A 400 -9.82 9.17 12.88
N ASN A 401 -10.08 7.90 12.59
CA ASN A 401 -9.14 7.03 11.89
C ASN A 401 -8.95 7.43 10.43
N PHE A 402 -10.02 7.93 9.77
CA PHE A 402 -9.90 8.48 8.42
C PHE A 402 -9.04 9.75 8.40
N LEU A 403 -9.22 10.61 9.37
CA LEU A 403 -8.38 11.79 9.52
C LEU A 403 -6.90 11.40 9.80
N GLU A 404 -6.68 10.39 10.63
CA GLU A 404 -5.33 9.84 10.87
C GLU A 404 -4.72 9.25 9.59
N LEU A 405 -5.51 8.60 8.73
CA LEU A 405 -5.06 8.14 7.41
C LEU A 405 -4.54 9.31 6.56
N LEU A 406 -5.24 10.45 6.61
CA LEU A 406 -4.89 11.65 5.83
C LEU A 406 -3.70 12.43 6.41
N THR A 407 -3.64 12.58 7.73
CA THR A 407 -2.71 13.51 8.40
C THR A 407 -1.61 12.84 9.21
N GLY A 408 -1.80 11.58 9.57
CA GLY A 408 -0.86 10.81 10.40
C GLY A 408 0.50 10.56 9.72
N PRO A 409 1.51 10.12 10.47
CA PRO A 409 2.84 9.83 9.93
C PRO A 409 2.76 8.70 8.88
N ILE A 410 3.58 8.83 7.85
CA ILE A 410 3.70 7.80 6.80
C ILE A 410 4.57 6.66 7.31
N GLU A 411 4.31 5.47 6.82
CA GLU A 411 5.07 4.26 7.17
C GLU A 411 6.53 4.38 6.74
N LYS A 412 7.41 3.72 7.49
CA LYS A 412 8.81 3.58 7.15
C LYS A 412 8.98 2.55 6.03
N ALA A 413 9.72 2.90 4.99
CA ALA A 413 10.14 1.94 3.97
C ALA A 413 11.27 1.05 4.53
N VAL A 414 11.16 -0.26 4.33
CA VAL A 414 12.11 -1.24 4.87
C VAL A 414 12.91 -1.88 3.74
N VAL A 415 14.23 -1.87 3.91
CA VAL A 415 15.21 -2.57 3.06
C VAL A 415 16.18 -3.31 3.98
N GLU A 416 16.39 -4.60 3.77
CA GLU A 416 17.36 -5.39 4.52
C GLU A 416 18.62 -5.62 3.68
N ALA A 417 19.46 -4.60 3.61
CA ALA A 417 20.67 -4.63 2.79
C ALA A 417 21.74 -5.60 3.31
N GLN A 418 21.68 -5.97 4.58
CA GLN A 418 22.57 -6.93 5.23
C GLN A 418 21.95 -8.33 5.32
N ASN A 419 20.94 -8.62 4.50
CA ASN A 419 20.34 -9.94 4.47
C ASN A 419 21.42 -11.01 4.28
N PRO A 420 21.59 -11.97 5.25
CA PRO A 420 22.71 -12.91 5.27
C PRO A 420 22.71 -13.91 4.11
N TYR A 421 21.62 -14.00 3.35
CA TYR A 421 21.49 -14.87 2.17
C TYR A 421 21.67 -14.11 0.86
N LEU A 422 21.23 -12.86 0.81
CA LEU A 422 21.43 -12.00 -0.34
C LEU A 422 22.91 -11.55 -0.43
N LEU A 423 23.48 -11.20 0.71
CA LEU A 423 24.84 -10.65 0.77
C LEU A 423 25.88 -11.56 0.13
N PRO A 424 26.01 -12.88 0.45
CA PRO A 424 27.04 -13.74 -0.16
C PRO A 424 26.90 -13.88 -1.67
N ARG A 425 25.67 -13.96 -2.20
CA ARG A 425 25.48 -14.07 -3.64
C ARG A 425 25.78 -12.76 -4.37
N HIS A 426 25.46 -11.61 -3.76
CA HIS A 426 25.86 -10.32 -4.30
C HIS A 426 27.38 -10.13 -4.25
N GLN A 427 28.06 -10.57 -3.18
CA GLN A 427 29.52 -10.58 -3.07
C GLN A 427 30.16 -11.45 -4.15
N SER A 428 29.69 -12.68 -4.33
CA SER A 428 30.20 -13.59 -5.40
C SER A 428 30.01 -12.98 -6.80
N ARG A 429 28.89 -12.29 -7.03
CA ARG A 429 28.65 -11.61 -8.31
C ARG A 429 29.56 -10.39 -8.49
N GLU A 430 29.83 -9.67 -7.42
CA GLU A 430 30.75 -8.53 -7.42
C GLU A 430 32.18 -8.96 -7.70
N THR A 431 32.65 -10.05 -7.10
CA THR A 431 33.96 -10.67 -7.42
C THR A 431 34.08 -10.96 -8.91
N GLU A 432 33.02 -11.53 -9.53
CA GLU A 432 33.01 -11.78 -10.98
C GLU A 432 33.03 -10.50 -11.82
N GLU A 433 32.28 -9.46 -11.41
CA GLU A 433 32.25 -8.15 -12.06
C GLU A 433 33.62 -7.46 -11.99
N PHE A 434 34.27 -7.52 -10.84
CA PHE A 434 35.63 -6.97 -10.64
C PHE A 434 36.67 -7.76 -11.44
N ARG A 435 36.62 -9.10 -11.40
CA ARG A 435 37.48 -9.96 -12.21
C ARG A 435 37.37 -9.65 -13.71
N LEU A 436 36.16 -9.52 -14.24
CA LEU A 436 35.91 -9.17 -15.64
C LEU A 436 36.35 -7.74 -15.98
N ALA A 437 36.46 -6.87 -14.98
CA ALA A 437 36.98 -5.51 -15.13
C ALA A 437 38.50 -5.43 -15.02
N GLY A 438 39.19 -6.52 -14.69
CA GLY A 438 40.63 -6.52 -14.40
C GLY A 438 40.99 -5.84 -13.09
N LEU A 439 40.04 -5.79 -12.15
CA LEU A 439 40.19 -5.18 -10.84
C LEU A 439 40.50 -6.27 -9.78
N PRO A 440 41.17 -5.92 -8.67
CA PRO A 440 41.36 -6.82 -7.54
C PRO A 440 40.06 -7.36 -6.98
N ASP A 441 40.05 -8.59 -6.48
CA ASP A 441 38.89 -9.19 -5.82
C ASP A 441 38.52 -8.38 -4.57
N PRO A 442 37.28 -7.87 -4.45
CA PRO A 442 36.85 -7.11 -3.29
C PRO A 442 36.66 -7.99 -2.02
N TYR A 443 36.64 -9.32 -2.18
CA TYR A 443 36.36 -10.29 -1.11
C TYR A 443 37.32 -11.50 -1.17
N PRO A 444 38.66 -11.33 -1.06
CA PRO A 444 39.63 -12.40 -1.27
C PRO A 444 39.46 -13.56 -0.28
N ASP A 445 38.97 -13.28 0.94
CA ASP A 445 38.80 -14.27 2.02
C ASP A 445 37.40 -14.91 2.05
N THR A 446 36.52 -14.57 1.14
CA THR A 446 35.15 -15.08 1.13
C THR A 446 35.06 -16.27 0.16
N PRO A 447 34.60 -17.46 0.62
CA PRO A 447 34.39 -18.58 -0.26
C PRO A 447 33.37 -18.24 -1.34
N GLY A 448 33.73 -18.40 -2.61
CA GLY A 448 32.85 -18.15 -3.73
C GLY A 448 31.64 -19.06 -3.68
N THR A 449 30.43 -18.51 -3.82
CA THR A 449 29.21 -19.28 -3.98
C THR A 449 28.98 -19.62 -5.46
N GLN A 450 28.56 -20.86 -5.76
CA GLN A 450 28.34 -21.30 -7.16
C GLN A 450 27.09 -20.71 -7.83
N GLN A 451 26.31 -19.89 -7.13
CA GLN A 451 25.05 -19.35 -7.63
C GLN A 451 25.28 -18.15 -8.56
N ARG A 452 25.45 -18.43 -9.85
CA ARG A 452 25.82 -17.44 -10.88
C ARG A 452 24.65 -16.63 -11.44
N TYR A 453 23.40 -17.11 -11.34
CA TYR A 453 22.25 -16.52 -12.01
C TYR A 453 21.01 -16.54 -11.12
N TRP A 454 20.43 -15.36 -10.85
CA TRP A 454 19.14 -15.20 -10.17
C TRP A 454 18.43 -13.94 -10.63
N ASN A 455 17.12 -13.89 -10.40
CA ASN A 455 16.28 -12.75 -10.71
C ASN A 455 16.10 -11.89 -9.45
N LEU A 456 16.14 -10.56 -9.57
CA LEU A 456 15.93 -9.65 -8.42
C LEU A 456 14.50 -9.71 -7.86
N ARG A 457 13.53 -10.24 -8.61
CA ARG A 457 12.10 -10.25 -8.24
C ARG A 457 11.58 -11.58 -7.68
N GLY A 458 12.43 -12.57 -7.47
CA GLY A 458 11.91 -13.85 -6.99
C GLY A 458 12.96 -14.88 -6.65
N GLU A 459 12.56 -15.83 -5.82
CA GLU A 459 13.31 -17.02 -5.50
C GLU A 459 13.35 -17.98 -6.70
N GLY A 460 14.53 -18.42 -7.04
CA GLY A 460 14.76 -19.60 -7.88
C GLY A 460 14.92 -19.30 -9.36
N SER A 461 15.74 -20.13 -9.99
CA SER A 461 16.03 -20.13 -11.43
C SER A 461 14.86 -20.61 -12.31
N ALA A 462 13.78 -21.12 -11.73
CA ALA A 462 12.63 -21.63 -12.47
C ALA A 462 11.67 -20.48 -12.81
N LYS A 463 11.63 -20.11 -14.08
CA LYS A 463 10.64 -19.20 -14.63
C LYS A 463 9.38 -19.99 -14.90
N PHE A 464 8.28 -19.67 -14.23
CA PHE A 464 6.97 -20.21 -14.51
C PHE A 464 6.19 -19.26 -15.41
N ALA A 465 5.49 -19.81 -16.40
CA ALA A 465 4.72 -19.01 -17.34
C ALA A 465 3.39 -19.70 -17.64
N VAL A 466 2.29 -19.01 -17.42
CA VAL A 466 0.94 -19.49 -17.77
C VAL A 466 0.69 -19.17 -19.23
N VAL A 467 0.38 -20.21 -20.02
CA VAL A 467 0.21 -20.13 -21.48
C VAL A 467 -1.02 -20.89 -21.91
N GLU A 468 -1.84 -20.32 -22.81
CA GLU A 468 -2.97 -21.08 -23.42
C GLU A 468 -2.46 -22.26 -24.25
N HIS A 469 -3.14 -23.39 -24.15
CA HIS A 469 -2.82 -24.61 -24.88
C HIS A 469 -2.69 -24.36 -26.39
N ALA A 470 -3.65 -23.67 -26.99
CA ALA A 470 -3.61 -23.33 -28.42
C ALA A 470 -2.40 -22.48 -28.81
N GLU A 471 -1.93 -21.59 -27.90
CA GLU A 471 -0.76 -20.76 -28.15
C GLU A 471 0.55 -21.54 -27.96
N TRP A 472 0.59 -22.44 -26.97
CA TRP A 472 1.69 -23.37 -26.79
C TRP A 472 1.89 -24.30 -28.01
N GLU A 473 0.81 -24.87 -28.52
CA GLU A 473 0.86 -25.72 -29.74
C GLU A 473 1.33 -24.95 -30.98
N ARG A 474 0.98 -23.64 -31.08
CA ARG A 474 1.33 -22.78 -32.21
C ARG A 474 2.76 -22.24 -32.14
N LEU A 475 3.24 -21.83 -30.98
CA LEU A 475 4.48 -21.06 -30.78
C LEU A 475 5.55 -21.83 -30.00
N GLY A 476 5.18 -22.92 -29.30
CA GLY A 476 6.09 -23.65 -28.40
C GLY A 476 6.75 -22.73 -27.39
N ALA A 477 8.05 -22.88 -27.23
CA ALA A 477 8.82 -22.07 -26.27
C ALA A 477 8.77 -20.55 -26.47
N ARG A 478 8.41 -20.05 -27.66
CA ARG A 478 8.25 -18.62 -27.90
C ARG A 478 7.06 -18.03 -27.15
N SER A 479 6.07 -18.84 -26.79
CA SER A 479 4.95 -18.41 -25.97
C SER A 479 5.37 -18.01 -24.54
N LEU A 480 6.53 -18.47 -24.05
CA LEU A 480 7.11 -18.07 -22.77
C LEU A 480 7.63 -16.63 -22.76
N GLU A 481 7.77 -15.99 -23.92
CA GLU A 481 8.21 -14.59 -24.02
C GLU A 481 7.07 -13.61 -23.68
N ALA A 482 5.81 -14.00 -23.94
CA ALA A 482 4.63 -13.20 -23.67
C ALA A 482 3.52 -14.04 -23.01
N PRO A 483 3.75 -14.58 -21.80
CA PRO A 483 2.78 -15.42 -21.13
C PRO A 483 1.57 -14.62 -20.61
N LEU A 484 0.46 -15.30 -20.38
CA LEU A 484 -0.72 -14.73 -19.72
C LEU A 484 -0.39 -14.22 -18.31
N GLU A 485 0.44 -15.00 -17.57
CA GLU A 485 0.90 -14.69 -16.22
C GLU A 485 2.26 -15.34 -15.96
N SER A 486 3.09 -14.72 -15.13
CA SER A 486 4.35 -15.31 -14.66
C SER A 486 4.30 -15.42 -13.12
N PRO A 487 3.76 -16.52 -12.58
CA PRO A 487 3.65 -16.73 -11.14
C PRO A 487 5.01 -17.04 -10.51
N SER A 488 5.16 -16.73 -9.20
CA SER A 488 6.27 -17.25 -8.40
C SER A 488 6.14 -18.78 -8.24
N GLN A 489 7.22 -19.46 -7.88
CA GLN A 489 7.20 -20.92 -7.68
C GLN A 489 6.18 -21.33 -6.60
N HIS A 490 6.14 -20.61 -5.48
CA HIS A 490 5.14 -20.87 -4.44
C HIS A 490 3.71 -20.70 -4.97
N TYR A 491 3.44 -19.62 -5.69
CA TYR A 491 2.13 -19.35 -6.24
C TYR A 491 1.75 -20.35 -7.34
N ALA A 492 2.71 -20.79 -8.14
CA ALA A 492 2.51 -21.86 -9.12
C ALA A 492 2.05 -23.17 -8.45
N LEU A 493 2.72 -23.58 -7.36
CA LEU A 493 2.39 -24.80 -6.62
C LEU A 493 1.08 -24.71 -5.82
N THR A 494 0.68 -23.52 -5.35
CA THR A 494 -0.54 -23.36 -4.55
C THR A 494 -1.79 -23.09 -5.37
N GLU A 495 -1.66 -22.31 -6.47
CA GLU A 495 -2.79 -21.76 -7.21
C GLU A 495 -2.85 -22.21 -8.69
N LYS A 496 -1.73 -22.71 -9.23
CA LYS A 496 -1.58 -23.05 -10.65
C LYS A 496 -1.08 -24.49 -10.87
N HIS A 497 -1.22 -25.35 -9.86
CA HIS A 497 -0.88 -26.77 -9.99
C HIS A 497 -1.71 -27.48 -11.08
N GLU A 498 -1.31 -28.62 -11.51
CA GLU A 498 -2.08 -29.41 -12.49
C GLU A 498 -3.50 -29.68 -11.96
N GLY A 499 -4.50 -29.46 -12.81
CA GLY A 499 -5.91 -29.53 -12.46
C GLY A 499 -6.45 -28.28 -11.74
N ALA A 500 -5.63 -27.28 -11.46
CA ALA A 500 -6.10 -26.04 -10.84
C ALA A 500 -7.11 -25.31 -11.72
N VAL A 501 -8.17 -24.80 -11.09
CA VAL A 501 -9.20 -23.96 -11.74
C VAL A 501 -9.12 -22.56 -11.14
N PHE A 502 -8.99 -21.56 -11.99
CA PHE A 502 -8.86 -20.17 -11.58
C PHE A 502 -9.40 -19.22 -12.65
N THR A 503 -9.56 -17.96 -12.28
CA THR A 503 -9.99 -16.89 -13.19
C THR A 503 -8.85 -15.89 -13.39
N LEU A 504 -8.56 -15.55 -14.65
CA LEU A 504 -7.61 -14.53 -15.02
C LEU A 504 -8.30 -13.56 -16.00
N ASP A 505 -8.29 -12.27 -15.69
CA ASP A 505 -8.91 -11.21 -16.50
C ASP A 505 -10.39 -11.46 -16.87
N GLY A 506 -11.12 -12.15 -15.98
CA GLY A 506 -12.54 -12.49 -16.19
C GLY A 506 -12.78 -13.75 -16.99
N GLN A 507 -11.74 -14.36 -17.55
CA GLN A 507 -11.79 -15.65 -18.22
C GLN A 507 -11.41 -16.76 -17.26
N GLY A 508 -12.23 -17.80 -17.16
CA GLY A 508 -11.91 -19.02 -16.42
C GLY A 508 -10.90 -19.89 -17.17
N TYR A 509 -10.00 -20.48 -16.43
CA TYR A 509 -8.97 -21.38 -16.92
C TYR A 509 -8.85 -22.61 -16.03
N LYS A 510 -8.45 -23.73 -16.65
CA LYS A 510 -8.04 -24.94 -15.96
C LYS A 510 -6.62 -25.31 -16.41
N VAL A 511 -5.74 -25.62 -15.47
CA VAL A 511 -4.40 -26.11 -15.78
C VAL A 511 -4.50 -27.55 -16.29
N ALA A 512 -4.08 -27.75 -17.52
CA ALA A 512 -4.04 -29.08 -18.15
C ALA A 512 -2.80 -29.86 -17.70
N ARG A 513 -1.61 -29.22 -17.81
CA ARG A 513 -0.33 -29.85 -17.44
C ARG A 513 0.77 -28.79 -17.25
N TRP A 514 1.85 -29.21 -16.63
CA TRP A 514 3.10 -28.47 -16.62
C TRP A 514 4.09 -29.10 -17.59
N GLU A 515 4.86 -28.28 -18.27
CA GLU A 515 5.86 -28.75 -19.23
C GLU A 515 7.18 -28.00 -19.01
N ALA A 516 8.23 -28.75 -18.66
CA ALA A 516 9.56 -28.20 -18.42
C ALA A 516 10.27 -27.87 -19.75
N HIS A 517 10.86 -26.69 -19.84
CA HIS A 517 11.65 -26.22 -20.97
C HIS A 517 12.92 -25.51 -20.48
N PRO A 518 14.04 -25.49 -21.23
CA PRO A 518 15.25 -24.77 -20.82
C PRO A 518 15.04 -23.28 -20.53
N ALA A 519 14.06 -22.64 -21.16
CA ALA A 519 13.68 -21.26 -20.92
C ALA A 519 12.74 -21.03 -19.71
N GLY A 520 12.22 -22.11 -19.10
CA GLY A 520 11.29 -22.05 -17.97
C GLY A 520 10.27 -23.18 -18.00
N THR A 521 9.38 -23.21 -17.03
CA THR A 521 8.26 -24.19 -16.97
C THR A 521 6.99 -23.55 -17.51
N ALA A 522 6.42 -24.13 -18.58
CA ALA A 522 5.11 -23.75 -19.09
C ALA A 522 4.02 -24.35 -18.20
N ILE A 523 3.11 -23.53 -17.73
CA ILE A 523 1.85 -23.92 -17.11
C ILE A 523 0.78 -23.79 -18.18
N ILE A 524 0.45 -24.90 -18.80
CA ILE A 524 -0.43 -24.96 -19.96
C ILE A 524 -1.86 -24.99 -19.47
N VAL A 525 -2.66 -24.03 -19.93
CA VAL A 525 -4.04 -23.84 -19.49
C VAL A 525 -5.03 -23.91 -20.66
N GLU A 526 -6.22 -24.39 -20.38
CA GLU A 526 -7.36 -24.40 -21.27
C GLU A 526 -8.43 -23.46 -20.76
N LYS A 527 -9.18 -22.80 -21.67
CA LYS A 527 -10.35 -22.03 -21.29
C LYS A 527 -11.39 -22.96 -20.67
N TYR A 528 -11.91 -22.56 -19.53
CA TYR A 528 -12.80 -23.36 -18.73
C TYR A 528 -13.94 -22.50 -18.21
N ASP A 529 -15.15 -23.01 -18.25
CA ASP A 529 -16.27 -22.33 -17.57
C ASP A 529 -16.13 -22.55 -16.07
N ALA A 530 -15.37 -21.63 -15.44
CA ALA A 530 -15.07 -21.67 -14.02
C ALA A 530 -16.18 -21.07 -13.15
N ALA A 531 -17.41 -20.91 -13.68
CA ALA A 531 -18.51 -20.32 -12.93
C ALA A 531 -18.64 -20.96 -11.55
N SER A 532 -18.23 -20.24 -10.53
CA SER A 532 -18.22 -20.67 -9.13
C SER A 532 -17.23 -21.77 -8.71
N LEU A 533 -16.41 -22.33 -9.58
CA LEU A 533 -15.40 -23.35 -9.24
C LEU A 533 -14.02 -22.72 -9.04
N PHE A 534 -13.30 -23.22 -8.01
CA PHE A 534 -11.89 -22.87 -7.79
C PHE A 534 -11.18 -24.00 -7.04
N THR A 535 -9.86 -23.99 -7.06
CA THR A 535 -9.04 -24.96 -6.33
C THR A 535 -8.27 -24.26 -5.21
N ARG A 536 -8.02 -24.99 -4.12
CA ARG A 536 -7.21 -24.57 -2.97
C ARG A 536 -6.11 -25.60 -2.75
N GLY A 537 -4.85 -25.20 -2.84
CA GLY A 537 -3.70 -26.06 -2.54
C GLY A 537 -3.69 -26.51 -1.06
N LEU A 538 -3.31 -27.76 -0.83
CA LEU A 538 -3.08 -28.34 0.48
C LEU A 538 -1.58 -28.41 0.73
N TYR A 539 -1.12 -27.79 1.81
CA TYR A 539 0.27 -27.83 2.20
C TYR A 539 0.45 -27.60 3.70
N SER A 540 1.58 -28.07 4.20
CA SER A 540 2.02 -27.83 5.58
C SER A 540 3.29 -26.98 5.61
N ILE A 541 3.45 -26.24 6.69
CA ILE A 541 4.64 -25.43 6.97
C ILE A 541 5.19 -25.87 8.30
N GLU A 542 6.46 -26.27 8.28
CA GLU A 542 7.26 -26.57 9.46
C GLU A 542 8.22 -25.40 9.70
N VAL A 543 8.24 -24.89 10.94
CA VAL A 543 9.16 -23.84 11.37
C VAL A 543 10.09 -24.37 12.43
N THR A 544 11.37 -24.48 12.10
CA THR A 544 12.41 -24.96 13.01
C THR A 544 13.25 -23.79 13.50
N PRO A 545 13.28 -23.47 14.80
CA PRO A 545 14.17 -22.47 15.38
C PRO A 545 15.64 -22.79 15.12
N LEU A 546 16.43 -21.80 14.69
CA LEU A 546 17.87 -21.96 14.44
C LEU A 546 18.71 -21.15 15.44
N ARG A 547 18.47 -19.84 15.51
CA ARG A 547 19.13 -18.92 16.44
C ARG A 547 18.12 -17.93 16.98
N MET A 548 17.60 -18.19 18.15
CA MET A 548 16.59 -17.33 18.78
C MET A 548 17.22 -16.51 19.90
N GLY A 549 16.79 -15.26 20.03
CA GLY A 549 17.13 -14.39 21.14
C GLY A 549 16.55 -14.86 22.48
N ALA A 550 16.84 -14.13 23.52
CA ALA A 550 16.26 -14.36 24.84
C ALA A 550 14.75 -14.11 24.83
N TRP A 551 14.03 -14.81 25.71
CA TRP A 551 12.61 -14.56 25.90
C TRP A 551 12.37 -13.26 26.66
N GLU A 552 11.53 -12.41 26.10
CA GLU A 552 10.91 -11.30 26.78
C GLU A 552 9.49 -11.65 27.23
N LYS A 553 9.01 -11.02 28.30
CA LYS A 553 7.68 -11.26 28.85
C LYS A 553 6.86 -9.96 28.91
N ARG A 554 5.59 -10.07 28.58
CA ARG A 554 4.55 -9.06 28.80
C ARG A 554 3.38 -9.75 29.47
N GLY A 555 3.35 -9.74 30.82
CA GLY A 555 2.37 -10.51 31.55
C GLY A 555 2.36 -11.99 31.14
N PRO A 556 1.22 -12.52 30.65
CA PRO A 556 1.10 -13.91 30.23
C PRO A 556 1.61 -14.18 28.79
N LEU A 557 2.14 -13.19 28.08
CA LEU A 557 2.80 -13.38 26.79
C LEU A 557 4.30 -13.48 26.98
N ALA A 558 4.91 -14.46 26.31
CA ALA A 558 6.34 -14.54 26.11
C ALA A 558 6.63 -14.36 24.62
N PHE A 559 7.65 -13.58 24.25
CA PHE A 559 8.01 -13.37 22.86
C PHE A 559 9.51 -13.19 22.70
N ARG A 560 10.02 -13.51 21.52
CA ARG A 560 11.41 -13.35 21.15
C ARG A 560 11.55 -13.29 19.63
N HIS A 561 12.63 -12.71 19.16
CA HIS A 561 12.97 -12.69 17.73
C HIS A 561 14.25 -13.50 17.47
N GLY A 562 14.35 -14.04 16.25
CA GLY A 562 15.56 -14.74 15.83
C GLY A 562 15.42 -15.33 14.44
N GLU A 563 16.30 -16.27 14.13
CA GLU A 563 16.39 -16.94 12.84
C GLU A 563 15.75 -18.33 12.92
N VAL A 564 14.96 -18.68 11.89
CA VAL A 564 14.28 -19.97 11.75
C VAL A 564 14.50 -20.57 10.37
N VAL A 565 14.27 -21.87 10.24
CA VAL A 565 14.22 -22.59 8.96
C VAL A 565 12.77 -22.91 8.65
N ILE A 566 12.32 -22.56 7.46
CA ILE A 566 10.99 -22.83 6.95
C ILE A 566 11.06 -23.97 5.96
N ARG A 567 10.25 -25.01 6.17
CA ARG A 567 10.00 -26.10 5.22
C ARG A 567 8.55 -26.06 4.75
N ARG A 568 8.33 -26.18 3.44
CA ARG A 568 6.99 -26.24 2.84
C ARG A 568 6.81 -27.55 2.12
N ARG A 569 5.71 -28.24 2.45
CA ARG A 569 5.37 -29.53 1.89
C ARG A 569 3.96 -29.48 1.32
N TYR A 570 3.85 -29.60 0.01
CA TYR A 570 2.58 -29.57 -0.73
C TYR A 570 2.07 -30.98 -0.89
N THR A 571 0.86 -31.26 -0.41
CA THR A 571 0.31 -32.62 -0.30
C THR A 571 -0.83 -32.88 -1.27
N GLY A 572 -1.38 -31.84 -1.92
CA GLY A 572 -2.52 -31.97 -2.82
C GLY A 572 -3.31 -30.70 -2.99
N TYR A 573 -4.57 -30.82 -3.36
CA TYR A 573 -5.51 -29.71 -3.48
C TYR A 573 -6.95 -30.13 -3.25
N GLN A 574 -7.80 -29.15 -2.94
CA GLN A 574 -9.26 -29.30 -2.86
C GLN A 574 -9.92 -28.56 -4.01
N MET A 575 -10.87 -29.21 -4.68
CA MET A 575 -11.83 -28.56 -5.57
C MET A 575 -12.97 -28.03 -4.73
N ARG A 576 -13.32 -26.77 -4.89
CA ARG A 576 -14.34 -26.08 -4.13
C ARG A 576 -15.29 -25.34 -5.06
N ARG A 577 -16.53 -25.16 -4.61
CA ARG A 577 -17.54 -24.34 -5.30
C ARG A 577 -18.00 -23.22 -4.41
N GLN A 578 -18.01 -22.01 -4.97
CA GLN A 578 -18.65 -20.86 -4.32
C GLN A 578 -20.12 -20.83 -4.73
N VAL A 579 -21.01 -20.81 -3.74
CA VAL A 579 -22.45 -20.68 -3.94
C VAL A 579 -22.98 -19.54 -3.08
N PHE A 580 -23.97 -18.81 -3.60
CA PHE A 580 -24.69 -17.83 -2.82
C PHE A 580 -25.84 -18.52 -2.12
N GLU A 581 -25.79 -18.57 -0.79
CA GLU A 581 -26.83 -19.10 0.06
C GLU A 581 -27.51 -17.96 0.80
N ARG A 582 -28.84 -17.96 0.82
CA ARG A 582 -29.60 -17.04 1.64
C ARG A 582 -29.53 -17.47 3.09
N VAL A 583 -29.00 -16.60 3.97
CA VAL A 583 -28.87 -16.89 5.39
C VAL A 583 -29.35 -15.72 6.24
N CYS A 584 -29.85 -16.03 7.43
CA CYS A 584 -30.13 -15.01 8.42
C CYS A 584 -28.84 -14.55 9.12
N VAL A 585 -28.55 -13.25 9.08
CA VAL A 585 -27.34 -12.69 9.73
C VAL A 585 -27.35 -12.87 11.26
N GLY A 586 -28.51 -12.99 11.87
CA GLY A 586 -28.64 -13.07 13.32
C GLY A 586 -28.52 -14.48 13.91
N CYS A 587 -28.85 -15.53 13.13
CA CYS A 587 -28.87 -16.90 13.64
C CYS A 587 -28.40 -17.96 12.66
N ASP A 588 -27.81 -17.56 11.53
CA ASP A 588 -27.27 -18.41 10.45
C ASP A 588 -28.27 -19.45 9.87
N ARG A 589 -29.59 -19.30 10.18
CA ARG A 589 -30.62 -20.18 9.63
C ARG A 589 -30.81 -19.90 8.15
N GLU A 590 -30.98 -20.93 7.36
CA GLU A 590 -31.44 -20.84 5.98
C GLU A 590 -32.92 -20.39 5.98
N PRO A 591 -33.24 -19.24 5.39
CA PRO A 591 -34.62 -18.72 5.31
C PRO A 591 -35.40 -19.39 4.18
N GLY A 592 -36.72 -19.40 4.30
CA GLY A 592 -37.58 -19.79 3.19
C GLY A 592 -37.41 -18.88 1.97
N PRO A 593 -37.84 -19.33 0.76
CA PRO A 593 -37.58 -18.63 -0.50
C PRO A 593 -38.12 -17.18 -0.53
N THR A 594 -39.18 -16.91 0.20
CA THR A 594 -39.88 -15.62 0.23
C THR A 594 -39.64 -14.80 1.50
N GLU A 595 -38.92 -15.35 2.48
CA GLU A 595 -38.64 -14.63 3.72
C GLU A 595 -37.73 -13.42 3.46
N ARG A 596 -38.15 -12.23 3.90
CA ARG A 596 -37.34 -11.00 3.89
C ARG A 596 -36.68 -10.71 5.23
N THR A 597 -37.27 -11.25 6.31
CA THR A 597 -36.77 -11.16 7.68
C THR A 597 -36.87 -12.55 8.31
N CYS A 598 -35.95 -12.92 9.16
CA CYS A 598 -35.93 -14.24 9.79
C CYS A 598 -37.05 -14.39 10.78
N VAL A 599 -37.87 -15.41 10.61
CA VAL A 599 -38.99 -15.70 11.51
C VAL A 599 -38.54 -16.13 12.89
N LYS A 600 -37.29 -16.60 13.05
CA LYS A 600 -36.74 -17.07 14.34
C LYS A 600 -36.18 -15.95 15.21
N CYS A 601 -35.52 -14.96 14.62
CA CYS A 601 -34.78 -13.94 15.38
C CYS A 601 -34.98 -12.52 14.84
N SER A 602 -35.92 -12.31 13.90
CA SER A 602 -36.19 -11.05 13.24
C SER A 602 -34.94 -10.42 12.56
N GLY A 603 -33.86 -11.21 12.43
CA GLY A 603 -32.62 -10.79 11.79
C GLY A 603 -32.81 -10.59 10.26
N ARG A 604 -31.97 -9.73 9.69
CA ARG A 604 -31.93 -9.47 8.25
C ARG A 604 -31.48 -10.74 7.50
N ILE A 605 -32.15 -11.04 6.40
CA ILE A 605 -31.76 -12.10 5.47
C ILE A 605 -30.91 -11.49 4.37
N GLN A 606 -29.80 -12.15 4.05
CA GLN A 606 -28.91 -11.73 2.97
C GLN A 606 -28.31 -12.94 2.26
N ASP A 607 -27.85 -12.73 1.03
CA ASP A 607 -27.09 -13.72 0.30
C ASP A 607 -25.65 -13.73 0.83
N ARG A 608 -25.20 -14.91 1.27
CA ARG A 608 -23.85 -15.15 1.78
C ARG A 608 -23.15 -16.11 0.84
N MET A 609 -21.92 -15.75 0.43
CA MET A 609 -21.11 -16.69 -0.31
C MET A 609 -20.54 -17.77 0.61
N GLN A 610 -20.76 -19.02 0.26
CA GLN A 610 -20.22 -20.19 0.97
C GLN A 610 -19.33 -21.01 0.04
N ASP A 611 -18.25 -21.53 0.63
CA ASP A 611 -17.30 -22.39 -0.07
C ASP A 611 -17.58 -23.84 0.25
N HIS A 612 -18.14 -24.59 -0.70
CA HIS A 612 -18.36 -26.04 -0.54
C HIS A 612 -17.19 -26.83 -1.12
N LYS A 613 -16.62 -27.71 -0.29
CA LYS A 613 -15.65 -28.70 -0.74
C LYS A 613 -16.34 -29.73 -1.62
N LEU A 614 -15.91 -29.89 -2.86
CA LEU A 614 -16.45 -30.90 -3.79
C LEU A 614 -15.61 -32.17 -3.77
N SER A 615 -14.30 -32.02 -3.86
CA SER A 615 -13.36 -33.16 -3.87
C SER A 615 -12.02 -32.75 -3.25
N GLU A 616 -11.21 -33.75 -2.94
CA GLU A 616 -9.84 -33.61 -2.50
C GLU A 616 -8.95 -34.55 -3.29
N HIS A 617 -7.85 -34.02 -3.79
CA HIS A 617 -6.83 -34.75 -4.51
C HIS A 617 -5.53 -34.66 -3.75
N LEU A 618 -5.02 -35.82 -3.32
CA LEU A 618 -3.70 -35.90 -2.70
C LEU A 618 -2.69 -36.36 -3.77
N TYR A 619 -1.52 -35.79 -3.73
CA TYR A 619 -0.41 -36.21 -4.58
C TYR A 619 0.15 -37.54 -4.09
N ASP A 620 0.56 -38.44 -5.00
CA ASP A 620 1.20 -39.71 -4.68
C ASP A 620 2.48 -39.51 -3.87
N GLN A 621 3.23 -38.43 -4.18
CA GLN A 621 4.36 -37.96 -3.41
C GLN A 621 4.21 -36.45 -3.16
N PRO A 622 4.33 -36.01 -1.91
CA PRO A 622 4.32 -34.58 -1.60
C PRO A 622 5.47 -33.86 -2.30
N VAL A 623 5.18 -32.65 -2.80
CA VAL A 623 6.19 -31.77 -3.38
C VAL A 623 6.80 -30.93 -2.27
N GLU A 624 8.11 -31.03 -2.06
CA GLU A 624 8.83 -30.22 -1.08
C GLU A 624 9.64 -29.13 -1.80
N LEU A 625 9.52 -27.89 -1.35
CA LEU A 625 10.42 -26.84 -1.77
C LEU A 625 11.71 -26.89 -0.93
N PRO A 626 12.84 -26.43 -1.51
CA PRO A 626 14.05 -26.26 -0.72
C PRO A 626 13.77 -25.45 0.54
N PRO A 627 14.22 -25.94 1.72
CA PRO A 627 14.04 -25.18 2.96
C PRO A 627 14.82 -23.86 2.88
N PHE A 628 14.23 -22.82 3.45
CA PHE A 628 14.90 -21.53 3.51
C PHE A 628 14.95 -21.00 4.94
N ARG A 629 15.96 -20.17 5.23
CA ARG A 629 16.11 -19.50 6.52
C ARG A 629 15.54 -18.09 6.42
N THR A 630 14.97 -17.62 7.53
CA THR A 630 14.38 -16.28 7.61
C THR A 630 14.33 -15.78 9.04
N GLY A 631 14.03 -14.48 9.20
CA GLY A 631 13.72 -13.90 10.50
C GLY A 631 12.30 -14.25 10.96
N ALA A 632 12.13 -14.47 12.26
CA ALA A 632 10.81 -14.73 12.86
C ALA A 632 10.68 -14.15 14.27
N LEU A 633 9.48 -13.65 14.55
CA LEU A 633 8.97 -13.34 15.88
C LEU A 633 8.22 -14.57 16.40
N GLU A 634 8.73 -15.18 17.46
CA GLU A 634 8.05 -16.27 18.18
C GLU A 634 7.27 -15.70 19.35
N VAL A 635 6.01 -16.09 19.48
CA VAL A 635 5.10 -15.65 20.55
C VAL A 635 4.47 -16.86 21.22
N GLY A 636 4.48 -16.89 22.54
CA GLY A 636 3.84 -17.91 23.36
C GLY A 636 2.83 -17.31 24.31
N VAL A 637 1.70 -18.01 24.50
CA VAL A 637 0.63 -17.68 25.45
C VAL A 637 0.72 -18.60 26.66
N ASP A 638 0.80 -18.06 27.87
CA ASP A 638 0.80 -18.88 29.10
C ASP A 638 -0.54 -19.63 29.23
N ALA A 639 -0.46 -20.96 29.25
CA ALA A 639 -1.62 -21.83 29.33
C ALA A 639 -2.47 -21.63 30.62
N ARG A 640 -1.90 -21.00 31.66
CA ARG A 640 -2.60 -20.67 32.88
C ARG A 640 -3.41 -19.38 32.83
N ALA A 641 -3.17 -18.54 31.83
CA ALA A 641 -3.81 -17.23 31.71
C ALA A 641 -5.17 -17.27 31.02
N THR A 642 -5.52 -18.38 30.40
CA THR A 642 -6.81 -18.55 29.69
C THR A 642 -7.16 -20.02 29.58
N GLU A 643 -8.47 -20.31 29.55
CA GLU A 643 -8.98 -21.68 29.39
C GLU A 643 -8.71 -22.27 28.00
N ARG A 644 -8.44 -21.42 26.99
CA ARG A 644 -8.24 -21.80 25.58
C ARG A 644 -6.96 -21.20 24.98
N PRO A 645 -5.77 -21.55 25.50
CA PRO A 645 -4.53 -20.91 25.11
C PRO A 645 -4.23 -21.05 23.61
N GLY A 646 -4.52 -22.20 23.01
CA GLY A 646 -4.33 -22.43 21.57
C GLY A 646 -5.25 -21.57 20.69
N ALA A 647 -6.51 -21.38 21.10
CA ALA A 647 -7.45 -20.53 20.36
C ALA A 647 -7.07 -19.05 20.49
N VAL A 648 -6.64 -18.62 21.68
CA VAL A 648 -6.13 -17.26 21.91
C VAL A 648 -4.86 -17.01 21.11
N ALA A 649 -3.90 -17.92 21.14
CA ALA A 649 -2.67 -17.82 20.34
C ALA A 649 -2.99 -17.75 18.84
N HIS A 650 -3.92 -18.57 18.34
CA HIS A 650 -4.37 -18.55 16.95
C HIS A 650 -4.99 -17.20 16.57
N THR A 651 -5.83 -16.67 17.44
CA THR A 651 -6.47 -15.38 17.23
C THR A 651 -5.45 -14.24 17.22
N ILE A 652 -4.51 -14.22 18.20
CA ILE A 652 -3.45 -13.21 18.26
C ILE A 652 -2.56 -13.27 17.00
N LYS A 653 -2.21 -14.48 16.54
CA LYS A 653 -1.45 -14.66 15.29
C LYS A 653 -2.14 -13.97 14.11
N HIS A 654 -3.43 -14.18 13.94
CA HIS A 654 -4.22 -13.56 12.88
C HIS A 654 -4.32 -12.05 13.05
N LEU A 655 -4.56 -11.58 14.27
CA LEU A 655 -4.62 -10.15 14.56
C LEU A 655 -3.29 -9.46 14.21
N LEU A 656 -2.16 -10.02 14.64
CA LEU A 656 -0.84 -9.46 14.35
C LEU A 656 -0.55 -9.46 12.85
N GLN A 657 -0.90 -10.53 12.10
CA GLN A 657 -0.78 -10.53 10.64
C GLN A 657 -1.59 -9.39 9.98
N LYS A 658 -2.75 -9.04 10.54
CA LYS A 658 -3.60 -7.96 10.01
C LYS A 658 -3.10 -6.56 10.35
N VAL A 659 -2.60 -6.36 11.57
CA VAL A 659 -2.22 -5.02 12.03
C VAL A 659 -0.79 -4.64 11.66
N THR A 660 0.08 -5.61 11.39
CA THR A 660 1.48 -5.33 11.03
C THR A 660 1.60 -4.45 9.77
N PRO A 661 0.88 -4.71 8.66
CA PRO A 661 0.93 -3.84 7.48
C PRO A 661 0.41 -2.41 7.72
N GLU A 662 -0.34 -2.19 8.80
CA GLU A 662 -0.81 -0.85 9.18
C GLU A 662 0.31 0.01 9.80
N ARG A 663 1.38 -0.60 10.30
CA ARG A 663 2.50 0.05 11.01
C ARG A 663 3.84 -0.08 10.30
N ILE A 664 4.00 -1.15 9.56
CA ILE A 664 5.23 -1.51 8.85
C ILE A 664 4.88 -1.65 7.37
N ALA A 665 5.55 -0.90 6.50
CA ALA A 665 5.28 -0.95 5.07
C ALA A 665 5.74 -2.30 4.50
N CYS A 666 4.83 -3.26 4.48
CA CYS A 666 5.00 -4.59 3.89
C CYS A 666 3.74 -4.99 3.13
N ASP A 667 3.89 -5.93 2.22
CA ASP A 667 2.75 -6.53 1.52
C ASP A 667 2.15 -7.69 2.33
N ASP A 668 0.88 -8.03 2.06
CA ASP A 668 0.19 -9.14 2.74
C ASP A 668 0.92 -10.50 2.62
N ASN A 669 1.82 -10.62 1.66
CA ASN A 669 2.61 -11.83 1.41
C ASN A 669 4.01 -11.80 2.05
N ASP A 670 4.44 -10.67 2.59
CA ASP A 670 5.76 -10.52 3.16
C ASP A 670 5.87 -11.13 4.56
N LEU A 671 4.74 -11.31 5.25
CA LEU A 671 4.67 -11.85 6.60
C LEU A 671 3.70 -13.04 6.66
N ALA A 672 4.20 -14.18 7.02
CA ALA A 672 3.40 -15.39 7.21
C ALA A 672 3.42 -15.86 8.67
N GLY A 673 2.46 -16.72 9.05
CA GLY A 673 2.36 -17.23 10.41
C GLY A 673 2.16 -18.74 10.46
N ALA A 674 2.92 -19.42 11.32
CA ALA A 674 2.80 -20.85 11.56
C ALA A 674 2.87 -21.16 13.06
N PHE A 675 2.36 -22.32 13.46
CA PHE A 675 2.47 -22.79 14.84
C PHE A 675 3.78 -23.55 15.05
N ARG A 676 4.27 -23.54 16.29
CA ARG A 676 5.34 -24.40 16.70
C ARG A 676 4.85 -25.86 16.70
N GLU A 677 5.66 -26.77 16.21
CA GLU A 677 5.32 -28.19 16.17
C GLU A 677 5.03 -28.73 17.57
N GLY A 678 3.90 -29.44 17.72
CA GLY A 678 3.45 -30.00 18.98
C GLY A 678 2.97 -28.99 20.03
N ARG A 679 2.88 -27.69 19.72
CA ARG A 679 2.50 -26.62 20.66
C ARG A 679 1.50 -25.66 20.02
N ASP A 680 0.26 -25.70 20.48
CA ASP A 680 -0.82 -24.85 19.96
C ASP A 680 -0.83 -23.45 20.58
N ASP A 681 -0.15 -23.29 21.69
CA ASP A 681 -0.01 -22.06 22.47
C ASP A 681 1.22 -21.21 22.02
N TYR A 682 2.04 -21.71 21.07
CA TYR A 682 3.16 -21.00 20.48
C TYR A 682 3.04 -20.87 18.97
N PHE A 683 3.31 -19.69 18.44
CA PHE A 683 3.34 -19.44 17.02
C PHE A 683 4.51 -18.56 16.59
N PHE A 684 4.83 -18.62 15.31
CA PHE A 684 5.78 -17.75 14.64
C PHE A 684 5.07 -16.81 13.70
N LEU A 685 5.51 -15.56 13.66
CA LEU A 685 5.33 -14.64 12.56
C LEU A 685 6.69 -14.50 11.88
N TYR A 686 6.82 -14.95 10.65
CA TYR A 686 8.10 -14.99 9.93
C TYR A 686 8.02 -14.24 8.61
N ASP A 687 9.15 -13.68 8.22
CA ASP A 687 9.26 -13.03 6.92
C ASP A 687 9.20 -14.11 5.83
N ASP A 688 8.23 -14.01 4.91
CA ASP A 688 8.02 -15.00 3.87
C ASP A 688 8.97 -14.81 2.67
N TRP A 689 10.24 -14.65 2.99
CA TRP A 689 11.34 -14.40 2.07
C TRP A 689 12.65 -14.99 2.57
N LEU A 690 13.46 -15.47 1.63
CA LEU A 690 14.79 -16.03 1.93
C LEU A 690 15.68 -14.99 2.62
N GLY A 691 16.17 -15.31 3.82
CA GLY A 691 17.00 -14.44 4.64
C GLY A 691 16.27 -13.35 5.40
N GLY A 692 14.95 -13.24 5.20
CA GLY A 692 14.09 -12.25 5.86
C GLY A 692 14.02 -10.89 5.17
N LEU A 693 13.01 -10.14 5.53
CA LEU A 693 12.74 -8.78 5.07
C LEU A 693 12.95 -7.73 6.16
N GLY A 694 13.17 -8.19 7.40
CA GLY A 694 13.20 -7.36 8.58
C GLY A 694 11.82 -6.93 9.09
N VAL A 695 10.74 -7.43 8.51
CA VAL A 695 9.35 -7.14 8.96
C VAL A 695 9.10 -7.76 10.33
N SER A 696 9.45 -9.04 10.51
CA SER A 696 9.31 -9.74 11.79
C SER A 696 10.15 -9.12 12.90
N ARG A 697 11.34 -8.59 12.58
CA ARG A 697 12.18 -7.85 13.53
C ARG A 697 11.53 -6.54 13.95
N ARG A 698 11.01 -5.76 13.01
CA ARG A 698 10.29 -4.53 13.33
C ARG A 698 8.97 -4.79 14.06
N ALA A 699 8.31 -5.91 13.78
CA ALA A 699 7.13 -6.34 14.53
C ALA A 699 7.50 -6.68 16.00
N TYR A 700 8.66 -7.27 16.24
CA TYR A 700 9.22 -7.48 17.57
C TYR A 700 9.53 -6.13 18.27
N GLU A 701 10.21 -5.19 17.61
CA GLU A 701 10.54 -3.87 18.14
C GLU A 701 9.30 -3.02 18.48
N GLN A 702 8.20 -3.21 17.76
CA GLN A 702 6.94 -2.47 17.94
C GLN A 702 5.83 -3.34 18.55
N PHE A 703 6.18 -4.42 19.23
CA PHE A 703 5.24 -5.45 19.68
C PHE A 703 4.10 -4.91 20.55
N ASP A 704 4.42 -4.00 21.49
CA ASP A 704 3.43 -3.38 22.36
C ASP A 704 2.39 -2.52 21.59
N ASP A 705 2.82 -1.81 20.56
CA ASP A 705 1.91 -1.03 19.71
C ASP A 705 1.01 -1.92 18.86
N LEU A 706 1.59 -3.01 18.32
CA LEU A 706 0.83 -4.01 17.58
C LEU A 706 -0.19 -4.73 18.44
N LEU A 707 0.11 -5.01 19.72
CA LEU A 707 -0.85 -5.61 20.65
C LEU A 707 -2.02 -4.68 20.99
N ARG A 708 -1.75 -3.38 21.20
CA ARG A 708 -2.83 -2.38 21.40
C ARG A 708 -3.74 -2.33 20.18
N ARG A 709 -3.15 -2.36 19.03
CA ARG A 709 -3.86 -2.35 17.76
C ARG A 709 -4.66 -3.64 17.52
N ALA A 710 -4.11 -4.78 17.92
CA ALA A 710 -4.80 -6.07 17.91
C ALA A 710 -6.02 -6.07 18.84
N LEU A 711 -5.91 -5.45 20.01
CA LEU A 711 -7.05 -5.25 20.91
C LEU A 711 -8.15 -4.42 20.23
N ASP A 712 -7.82 -3.28 19.63
CA ASP A 712 -8.78 -2.44 18.91
C ASP A 712 -9.54 -3.23 17.83
N LEU A 713 -8.84 -4.12 17.13
CA LEU A 713 -9.44 -4.95 16.11
C LEU A 713 -10.35 -6.03 16.71
N SER A 714 -9.99 -6.60 17.88
CA SER A 714 -10.77 -7.64 18.58
C SER A 714 -12.08 -7.11 19.18
N ILE A 715 -12.14 -5.83 19.56
CA ILE A 715 -13.32 -5.18 20.16
C ILE A 715 -14.43 -4.94 19.12
N LYS A 716 -14.14 -4.97 17.81
CA LYS A 716 -15.11 -4.67 16.77
C LYS A 716 -16.36 -5.54 16.82
N THR A 717 -17.51 -4.90 16.68
CA THR A 717 -18.84 -5.53 16.68
C THR A 717 -19.32 -5.92 15.28
N CYS A 718 -18.39 -6.13 14.34
CA CYS A 718 -18.69 -6.46 12.94
C CYS A 718 -19.43 -7.79 12.76
N CYS A 719 -19.30 -8.72 13.71
CA CYS A 719 -19.98 -10.01 13.70
C CYS A 719 -20.25 -10.50 15.14
N LYS A 720 -21.25 -11.36 15.28
CA LYS A 720 -21.55 -12.08 16.53
C LYS A 720 -20.85 -13.45 16.62
N ASN A 721 -20.08 -13.83 15.59
CA ASN A 721 -19.37 -15.11 15.55
C ASN A 721 -18.25 -15.14 16.60
N ALA A 722 -18.27 -16.14 17.47
CA ALA A 722 -17.23 -16.33 18.49
C ALA A 722 -15.83 -16.52 17.89
N GLU A 723 -15.73 -17.13 16.72
CA GLU A 723 -14.47 -17.29 15.99
C GLU A 723 -14.02 -16.01 15.25
N GLY A 724 -14.90 -14.99 15.18
CA GLY A 724 -14.68 -13.80 14.36
C GLY A 724 -15.01 -14.02 12.89
N CYS A 725 -14.85 -12.97 12.11
CA CYS A 725 -15.03 -12.96 10.65
C CYS A 725 -13.80 -12.39 9.96
N TYR A 726 -13.81 -12.34 8.65
CA TYR A 726 -12.71 -11.77 7.86
C TYR A 726 -12.42 -10.29 8.17
N GLU A 727 -13.36 -9.59 8.79
CA GLU A 727 -13.16 -8.19 9.18
C GLU A 727 -12.41 -8.01 10.48
N CYS A 728 -12.53 -8.96 11.41
CA CYS A 728 -11.87 -8.86 12.71
C CYS A 728 -10.74 -9.87 12.88
N ILE A 729 -10.97 -11.15 12.67
CA ILE A 729 -10.05 -12.23 13.06
C ILE A 729 -9.53 -13.03 11.85
N ALA A 730 -10.44 -13.51 10.98
CA ALA A 730 -10.03 -14.44 9.93
C ALA A 730 -9.06 -13.80 8.92
N VAL A 731 -8.08 -14.56 8.47
CA VAL A 731 -7.13 -14.20 7.41
C VAL A 731 -7.36 -15.09 6.19
N SER A 732 -7.11 -14.57 5.00
CA SER A 732 -7.29 -15.30 3.74
C SER A 732 -6.37 -16.52 3.61
N ARG A 733 -5.19 -16.47 4.25
CA ARG A 733 -4.16 -17.49 4.23
C ARG A 733 -3.81 -17.92 5.64
N CYS A 734 -4.60 -18.86 6.23
CA CYS A 734 -4.21 -19.53 7.46
C CYS A 734 -3.53 -20.85 7.11
N TYR A 735 -2.22 -20.91 7.29
CA TYR A 735 -1.38 -22.06 6.90
C TYR A 735 -1.41 -23.22 7.89
N ALA A 736 -2.07 -23.08 9.03
CA ALA A 736 -2.25 -24.16 10.00
C ALA A 736 -3.69 -24.22 10.52
N PRO A 737 -4.67 -24.51 9.63
CA PRO A 737 -6.08 -24.48 10.01
C PRO A 737 -6.51 -25.70 10.85
N HIS A 738 -5.68 -26.75 10.92
CA HIS A 738 -6.03 -28.01 11.59
C HIS A 738 -5.06 -28.37 12.71
N LEU A 739 -5.59 -29.00 13.75
CA LEU A 739 -4.82 -29.67 14.80
C LEU A 739 -4.22 -30.97 14.27
N ALA A 740 -3.28 -31.57 15.00
CA ALA A 740 -2.77 -32.91 14.69
C ALA A 740 -3.87 -34.00 14.67
N SER A 741 -4.99 -33.76 15.33
CA SER A 741 -6.20 -34.60 15.29
C SER A 741 -6.98 -34.50 13.98
N GLY A 742 -6.62 -33.59 13.07
CA GLY A 742 -7.40 -33.31 11.86
C GLY A 742 -8.57 -32.34 12.07
N GLU A 743 -8.86 -31.94 13.29
CA GLU A 743 -9.86 -30.92 13.60
C GLU A 743 -9.40 -29.53 13.22
N ARG A 744 -10.35 -28.66 12.85
CA ARG A 744 -10.05 -27.26 12.57
C ARG A 744 -9.55 -26.57 13.84
N ARG A 745 -8.40 -25.90 13.75
CA ARG A 745 -7.87 -25.09 14.85
C ARG A 745 -8.76 -23.88 15.08
N PRO A 746 -9.43 -23.77 16.25
CA PRO A 746 -10.38 -22.69 16.49
C PRO A 746 -9.66 -21.35 16.68
N THR A 747 -10.37 -20.27 16.40
CA THR A 747 -10.09 -18.92 16.88
C THR A 747 -11.14 -18.57 17.95
N ASP A 748 -10.82 -17.68 18.88
CA ASP A 748 -11.74 -17.22 19.91
C ASP A 748 -11.59 -15.72 20.12
N LYS A 749 -12.50 -14.97 19.53
CA LYS A 749 -12.50 -13.50 19.57
C LYS A 749 -12.72 -12.97 20.98
N HIS A 750 -13.65 -13.59 21.73
CA HIS A 750 -14.03 -13.10 23.04
C HIS A 750 -12.94 -13.37 24.08
N ALA A 751 -12.45 -14.61 24.15
CA ALA A 751 -11.35 -14.97 25.05
C ALA A 751 -10.08 -14.15 24.74
N THR A 752 -9.79 -13.91 23.48
CA THR A 752 -8.63 -13.09 23.09
C THR A 752 -8.79 -11.62 23.47
N ARG A 753 -9.99 -11.07 23.31
CA ARG A 753 -10.28 -9.71 23.75
C ARG A 753 -10.04 -9.57 25.26
N LEU A 754 -10.64 -10.42 26.08
CA LEU A 754 -10.47 -10.42 27.56
C LEU A 754 -8.99 -10.57 27.95
N PHE A 755 -8.29 -11.47 27.27
CA PHE A 755 -6.87 -11.69 27.46
C PHE A 755 -6.04 -10.43 27.18
N LEU A 756 -6.30 -9.75 26.05
CA LEU A 756 -5.59 -8.51 25.66
C LEU A 756 -6.00 -7.32 26.56
N GLU A 757 -7.26 -7.19 26.96
CA GLU A 757 -7.71 -6.17 27.91
C GLU A 757 -6.98 -6.33 29.26
N THR A 758 -6.89 -7.54 29.77
CA THR A 758 -6.16 -7.86 31.01
C THR A 758 -4.66 -7.57 30.86
N LEU A 759 -4.06 -8.00 29.77
CA LEU A 759 -2.65 -7.81 29.46
C LEU A 759 -2.25 -6.32 29.40
N LEU A 760 -3.09 -5.50 28.78
CA LEU A 760 -2.83 -4.08 28.55
C LEU A 760 -3.34 -3.17 29.69
N GLY A 761 -3.93 -3.76 30.74
CA GLY A 761 -4.47 -3.01 31.86
C GLY A 761 -5.68 -2.13 31.50
N VAL A 762 -6.38 -2.48 30.41
CA VAL A 762 -7.61 -1.81 30.00
C VAL A 762 -8.76 -2.44 30.79
N GLN A 763 -9.54 -1.66 31.53
CA GLN A 763 -10.71 -2.20 32.21
C GLN A 763 -11.65 -2.87 31.20
N PRO A 764 -12.13 -4.10 31.50
CA PRO A 764 -13.07 -4.80 30.62
C PRO A 764 -14.26 -3.89 30.36
N ARG A 765 -14.46 -3.45 29.15
CA ARG A 765 -15.72 -2.82 28.75
C ARG A 765 -16.77 -3.91 28.85
N ALA A 766 -17.70 -3.73 29.79
CA ALA A 766 -18.84 -4.64 29.95
C ALA A 766 -19.44 -4.90 28.55
N ALA A 767 -19.58 -6.17 28.20
CA ALA A 767 -20.31 -6.51 26.99
C ALA A 767 -21.70 -5.88 27.14
N GLU A 768 -22.04 -4.95 26.26
CA GLU A 768 -23.40 -4.43 26.17
C GLU A 768 -24.30 -5.63 25.85
N GLY A 769 -24.80 -6.27 26.90
CA GLY A 769 -25.82 -7.29 26.85
C GLY A 769 -27.04 -6.66 26.19
N ALA A 770 -27.60 -7.35 25.21
CA ALA A 770 -28.93 -7.09 24.73
C ALA A 770 -29.93 -7.27 25.89
N GLY A 771 -30.16 -6.21 26.65
CA GLY A 771 -31.25 -6.06 27.59
C GLY A 771 -32.15 -4.97 27.05
N ASP A 772 -33.34 -5.35 26.61
CA ASP A 772 -34.46 -4.43 26.41
C ASP A 772 -34.74 -3.70 27.71
N SER A 773 -34.11 -2.56 27.94
CA SER A 773 -34.59 -1.62 28.96
C SER A 773 -35.49 -0.60 28.23
N VAL A 774 -36.76 -0.73 28.56
CA VAL A 774 -37.75 0.32 28.31
C VAL A 774 -37.20 1.64 28.87
N LEU A 775 -36.95 2.59 27.99
CA LEU A 775 -36.51 3.93 28.35
C LEU A 775 -37.72 4.72 28.84
N PRO A 776 -37.62 5.52 29.93
CA PRO A 776 -38.62 6.54 30.26
C PRO A 776 -38.61 7.62 29.16
N ASP A 777 -39.79 8.02 28.74
CA ASP A 777 -40.07 9.00 27.66
C ASP A 777 -39.91 10.46 28.09
N GLU A 778 -39.01 10.81 28.99
CA GLU A 778 -38.76 12.23 29.30
C GLU A 778 -37.27 12.51 29.27
N ALA A 779 -36.84 13.24 28.23
CA ALA A 779 -35.49 13.84 28.17
C ALA A 779 -35.43 15.00 29.18
N PRO A 780 -34.36 15.11 29.99
CA PRO A 780 -34.19 16.28 30.86
C PRO A 780 -34.01 17.54 30.00
N ASP A 781 -34.54 18.69 30.47
CA ASP A 781 -34.34 20.02 29.88
C ASP A 781 -32.84 20.39 29.92
N LEU A 782 -32.14 20.10 28.85
CA LEU A 782 -30.71 20.37 28.70
C LEU A 782 -30.50 21.70 27.98
N PRO A 783 -29.53 22.54 28.42
CA PRO A 783 -29.22 23.78 27.73
C PRO A 783 -28.78 23.49 26.27
N ALA A 784 -29.16 24.34 25.32
CA ALA A 784 -28.83 24.19 23.89
C ALA A 784 -27.33 24.02 23.58
N SER A 785 -26.45 24.39 24.51
CA SER A 785 -24.99 24.29 24.42
C SER A 785 -24.42 22.91 24.83
N TRP A 786 -25.24 21.98 25.31
CA TRP A 786 -24.75 20.70 25.82
C TRP A 786 -23.94 19.84 24.82
N PRO A 787 -24.22 19.82 23.50
CA PRO A 787 -23.39 19.08 22.57
C PRO A 787 -21.96 19.60 22.46
N LEU A 788 -21.80 20.93 22.60
CA LEU A 788 -20.47 21.57 22.59
C LEU A 788 -19.72 21.28 23.90
N GLN A 789 -20.42 21.31 25.04
CA GLN A 789 -19.85 20.95 26.34
C GLN A 789 -19.42 19.47 26.38
N ALA A 790 -20.21 18.58 25.81
CA ALA A 790 -19.88 17.18 25.70
C ALA A 790 -18.62 16.96 24.86
N ARG A 791 -18.53 17.68 23.77
CA ARG A 791 -17.37 17.62 22.89
C ARG A 791 -16.11 18.20 23.54
N GLU A 792 -16.24 19.27 24.31
CA GLU A 792 -15.16 19.84 25.10
C GLU A 792 -14.61 18.85 26.13
N LEU A 793 -15.50 18.17 26.85
CA LEU A 793 -15.13 17.14 27.83
C LEU A 793 -14.41 15.95 27.20
N LEU A 794 -14.85 15.50 26.02
CA LEU A 794 -14.24 14.40 25.29
C LEU A 794 -12.90 14.80 24.67
N ASP A 795 -12.89 15.91 23.94
CA ASP A 795 -11.75 16.29 23.08
C ASP A 795 -10.63 16.98 23.88
N LEU A 796 -10.97 17.95 24.74
CA LEU A 796 -9.97 18.70 25.51
C LEU A 796 -9.64 18.05 26.85
N HIS A 797 -10.63 17.51 27.54
CA HIS A 797 -10.41 16.94 28.87
C HIS A 797 -10.14 15.43 28.84
N GLY A 798 -10.29 14.77 27.66
CA GLY A 798 -9.96 13.35 27.46
C GLY A 798 -10.82 12.40 28.27
N LEU A 799 -12.03 12.83 28.67
CA LEU A 799 -12.97 11.96 29.34
C LEU A 799 -13.56 10.96 28.36
N SER A 800 -13.83 9.76 28.83
CA SER A 800 -14.53 8.75 28.03
C SER A 800 -16.02 9.07 27.89
N LEU A 801 -16.67 8.57 26.86
CA LEU A 801 -18.13 8.72 26.67
C LEU A 801 -18.97 8.37 27.91
N PRO A 802 -18.70 7.27 28.66
CA PRO A 802 -19.39 6.97 29.90
C PRO A 802 -19.18 8.02 31.01
N GLU A 803 -17.95 8.57 31.14
CA GLU A 803 -17.67 9.60 32.13
C GLU A 803 -18.36 10.92 31.79
N VAL A 804 -18.42 11.28 30.52
CA VAL A 804 -19.18 12.46 30.05
C VAL A 804 -20.68 12.23 30.21
N SER A 805 -21.16 11.02 29.91
CA SER A 805 -22.54 10.61 30.13
C SER A 805 -22.96 10.74 31.60
N ALA A 806 -22.13 10.23 32.50
CA ALA A 806 -22.37 10.36 33.94
C ALA A 806 -22.33 11.82 34.41
N ARG A 807 -21.46 12.64 33.86
CA ARG A 807 -21.28 14.04 34.26
C ARG A 807 -22.37 14.97 33.77
N LEU A 808 -22.90 14.71 32.56
CA LEU A 808 -23.95 15.54 31.95
C LEU A 808 -25.34 14.96 32.15
N GLY A 809 -25.48 13.72 32.67
CA GLY A 809 -26.77 13.05 32.84
C GLY A 809 -27.42 12.64 31.51
N ILE A 810 -26.62 12.49 30.42
CA ILE A 810 -27.12 12.23 29.07
C ILE A 810 -26.77 10.80 28.69
N PRO A 811 -27.69 10.00 28.13
CA PRO A 811 -27.38 8.64 27.66
C PRO A 811 -26.24 8.63 26.65
N SER A 812 -25.26 7.73 26.80
CA SER A 812 -24.06 7.64 25.93
C SER A 812 -24.38 7.58 24.45
N ARG A 813 -25.51 6.98 24.05
CA ARG A 813 -25.97 6.88 22.66
C ARG A 813 -26.40 8.22 22.08
N GLU A 814 -27.05 9.04 22.87
CA GLU A 814 -27.49 10.39 22.48
C GLU A 814 -26.31 11.34 22.44
N LEU A 815 -25.43 11.23 23.42
CA LEU A 815 -24.15 11.94 23.49
C LEU A 815 -23.29 11.63 22.25
N GLN A 816 -23.20 10.36 21.86
CA GLN A 816 -22.46 9.95 20.67
C GLN A 816 -23.06 10.49 19.38
N ARG A 817 -24.40 10.55 19.29
CA ARG A 817 -25.09 11.14 18.13
C ARG A 817 -24.83 12.64 18.02
N ALA A 818 -24.97 13.37 19.13
CA ALA A 818 -24.78 14.82 19.15
C ALA A 818 -23.33 15.21 18.88
N VAL A 819 -22.36 14.52 19.48
CA VAL A 819 -20.93 14.78 19.26
C VAL A 819 -20.54 14.46 17.81
N THR A 820 -21.14 13.46 17.18
CA THR A 820 -20.89 13.15 15.76
C THR A 820 -21.50 14.17 14.80
N SER A 821 -22.53 14.90 15.20
CA SER A 821 -23.20 15.92 14.39
C SER A 821 -22.67 17.33 14.58
N THR A 822 -21.87 17.58 15.63
CA THR A 822 -21.26 18.91 15.90
C THR A 822 -19.96 19.11 15.13
N GLN A 823 -19.73 20.39 14.71
CA GLN A 823 -18.46 20.80 14.10
C GLN A 823 -17.26 20.60 15.05
N PRO A 824 -16.02 20.43 14.54
CA PRO A 824 -14.83 20.38 15.38
C PRO A 824 -14.72 21.59 16.28
N LEU A 825 -14.22 21.37 17.51
CA LEU A 825 -14.03 22.48 18.47
C LEU A 825 -13.15 23.57 17.87
N ARG A 826 -13.62 24.79 17.92
CA ARG A 826 -12.84 25.99 17.62
C ARG A 826 -12.25 26.54 18.92
N LEU A 827 -10.96 26.80 18.90
CA LEU A 827 -10.20 27.23 20.10
C LEU A 827 -9.51 28.55 19.82
N LEU A 828 -9.66 29.50 20.73
CA LEU A 828 -8.97 30.78 20.68
C LEU A 828 -7.71 30.73 21.55
N HIS A 829 -6.56 31.00 20.97
CA HIS A 829 -5.29 31.14 21.67
C HIS A 829 -4.82 32.60 21.62
N ALA A 830 -4.36 33.14 22.73
CA ALA A 830 -3.99 34.58 22.86
C ALA A 830 -2.92 35.02 21.85
N ARG A 831 -1.99 34.12 21.47
CA ARG A 831 -0.89 34.43 20.55
C ARG A 831 -1.16 34.01 19.10
N PHE A 832 -1.93 32.95 18.87
CA PHE A 832 -2.08 32.32 17.56
C PHE A 832 -3.45 32.58 16.94
N GLY A 833 -4.35 33.23 17.65
CA GLY A 833 -5.70 33.49 17.15
C GLY A 833 -6.62 32.28 17.27
N GLU A 834 -7.60 32.22 16.38
CA GLU A 834 -8.57 31.13 16.32
C GLU A 834 -8.02 29.94 15.54
N GLY A 835 -8.16 28.74 16.11
CA GLY A 835 -7.73 27.51 15.53
C GLY A 835 -8.76 26.38 15.69
N VAL A 836 -8.55 25.29 15.00
CA VAL A 836 -9.40 24.10 15.04
C VAL A 836 -8.69 23.02 15.85
N PHE A 837 -9.37 22.45 16.82
CA PHE A 837 -8.86 21.32 17.59
C PHE A 837 -8.67 20.10 16.67
N MET A 838 -7.51 19.50 16.73
CA MET A 838 -7.15 18.34 15.92
C MET A 838 -7.08 17.05 16.74
N GLN A 839 -6.39 17.07 17.88
CA GLN A 839 -6.18 15.85 18.68
C GLN A 839 -5.74 16.19 20.11
N GLY A 840 -6.20 15.43 21.09
CA GLY A 840 -5.72 15.43 22.47
C GLY A 840 -4.72 14.30 22.73
N PHE A 841 -3.70 14.60 23.54
CA PHE A 841 -2.71 13.64 24.02
C PHE A 841 -2.71 13.68 25.54
N HIS A 842 -3.07 12.58 26.17
CA HIS A 842 -3.19 12.49 27.62
C HIS A 842 -2.25 11.40 28.16
N GLN A 843 -1.22 11.78 28.91
CA GLN A 843 -0.32 10.86 29.59
C GLN A 843 -0.24 11.26 31.08
N GLY A 844 -0.99 10.55 31.93
CA GLY A 844 -1.12 10.90 33.35
C GLY A 844 -1.68 12.30 33.55
N GLU A 845 -0.99 13.15 34.33
CA GLU A 845 -1.38 14.56 34.55
C GLU A 845 -1.03 15.50 33.38
N ARG A 846 -0.22 15.04 32.44
CA ARG A 846 0.22 15.87 31.28
C ARG A 846 -0.80 15.77 30.15
N ARG A 847 -1.48 16.88 29.87
CA ARG A 847 -2.48 16.99 28.80
C ARG A 847 -1.97 17.94 27.73
N GLU A 848 -1.80 17.43 26.52
CA GLU A 848 -1.39 18.20 25.35
C GLU A 848 -2.48 18.15 24.29
N VAL A 849 -2.66 19.24 23.55
CA VAL A 849 -3.61 19.33 22.45
C VAL A 849 -2.89 19.79 21.18
N LEU A 850 -3.25 19.19 20.07
CA LEU A 850 -2.84 19.64 18.75
C LEU A 850 -3.93 20.52 18.18
N VAL A 851 -3.60 21.76 17.84
CA VAL A 851 -4.54 22.75 17.30
C VAL A 851 -3.96 23.25 15.98
N TYR A 852 -4.78 23.30 14.96
CA TYR A 852 -4.43 23.91 13.67
C TYR A 852 -4.89 25.37 13.65
N PHE A 853 -3.96 26.29 13.47
CA PHE A 853 -4.21 27.71 13.34
C PHE A 853 -4.03 28.15 11.87
N PRO A 854 -5.07 28.73 11.24
CA PRO A 854 -4.96 29.22 9.86
C PRO A 854 -3.79 30.19 9.67
N GLY A 855 -2.97 29.99 8.66
CA GLY A 855 -1.78 30.80 8.37
C GLY A 855 -0.54 30.55 9.26
N ILE A 856 -0.66 29.71 10.30
CA ILE A 856 0.44 29.41 11.24
C ILE A 856 0.76 27.90 11.25
N GLY A 857 -0.21 27.05 10.88
CA GLY A 857 -0.10 25.62 10.87
C GLY A 857 -0.41 24.97 12.24
N GLN A 858 -0.02 23.70 12.38
CA GLN A 858 -0.29 22.91 13.58
C GLN A 858 0.63 23.29 14.73
N LYS A 859 0.05 23.44 15.94
CA LYS A 859 0.79 23.66 17.18
C LYS A 859 0.36 22.64 18.24
N ARG A 860 1.33 22.00 18.83
CA ARG A 860 1.14 21.13 19.99
C ARG A 860 1.30 21.97 21.25
N LEU A 861 0.24 22.08 22.03
CA LEU A 861 0.14 22.98 23.16
C LEU A 861 -0.17 22.19 24.43
N LEU A 862 0.51 22.53 25.53
CA LEU A 862 0.19 22.01 26.85
C LEU A 862 -1.09 22.67 27.37
N LEU A 863 -2.16 21.92 27.55
CA LEU A 863 -3.48 22.44 27.90
C LEU A 863 -3.44 23.32 29.18
N GLN A 864 -2.62 22.91 30.16
CA GLN A 864 -2.48 23.63 31.44
C GLN A 864 -1.89 25.05 31.32
N HIS A 865 -1.15 25.33 30.24
CA HIS A 865 -0.43 26.59 30.04
C HIS A 865 -0.84 27.36 28.78
N ALA A 866 -1.68 26.77 27.95
CA ALA A 866 -1.99 27.31 26.62
C ALA A 866 -3.04 28.42 26.65
N GLY A 867 -3.82 28.60 27.73
CA GLY A 867 -4.87 29.62 27.81
C GLY A 867 -5.91 29.53 26.69
N LEU A 868 -6.20 28.31 26.22
CA LEU A 868 -7.18 28.07 25.17
C LEU A 868 -8.60 28.30 25.68
N LYS A 869 -9.42 28.97 24.87
CA LYS A 869 -10.85 29.17 25.14
C LYS A 869 -11.64 28.53 23.99
N VAL A 870 -12.70 27.84 24.35
CA VAL A 870 -13.64 27.30 23.34
C VAL A 870 -14.43 28.46 22.75
N VAL A 871 -14.55 28.51 21.42
CA VAL A 871 -15.32 29.53 20.72
C VAL A 871 -16.67 28.93 20.38
N GLU A 872 -17.74 29.56 20.83
CA GLU A 872 -19.10 29.16 20.49
C GLU A 872 -19.38 29.40 18.99
N PRO A 873 -20.10 28.49 18.33
CA PRO A 873 -20.51 28.70 16.94
C PRO A 873 -21.34 30.01 16.87
N ARG A 874 -20.97 30.92 15.98
CA ARG A 874 -21.83 32.08 15.68
C ARG A 874 -23.12 31.52 15.04
N GLU A 875 -24.26 31.83 15.62
CA GLU A 875 -25.56 31.60 14.99
C GLU A 875 -25.53 32.25 13.61
N ALA A 876 -25.85 31.47 12.59
CA ALA A 876 -26.02 31.98 11.24
C ALA A 876 -27.21 32.96 11.31
N GLN A 877 -26.95 34.28 11.22
CA GLN A 877 -28.03 35.24 11.01
C GLN A 877 -28.81 34.82 9.75
N PRO A 878 -30.12 34.71 9.81
CA PRO A 878 -30.93 34.50 8.64
C PRO A 878 -30.63 35.59 7.63
N ALA A 879 -30.26 35.25 6.43
CA ALA A 879 -30.09 36.19 5.34
C ALA A 879 -31.45 36.86 5.08
N GLY A 880 -31.49 38.14 5.38
CA GLY A 880 -32.60 39.03 5.00
C GLY A 880 -32.61 39.34 3.51
#